data_abbaa0f71522f4b24575dbf586bc3083
#
_entry.id   abbaa0f71522f4b24575dbf586bc3083
#
_cell.length_a   1.000
_cell.length_b   1.000
_cell.length_c   1.000
_cell.angle_alpha   90.00
_cell.angle_beta   90.00
_cell.angle_gamma   90.00
#
_symmetry.space_group_name_H-M   'P 1'
#
loop_
_entity.id
_entity.type
_entity.pdbx_description
1 polymer ?
#
loop_
_entity_poly.entity_id
_entity_poly.type
_entity_poly.pdbx_seq_one_letter_code
_entity_poly.pdbx_strand_id
1 'polypeptide(L)'
;MSQLLPDQNTLDQHALDHPAFAHWRTGYGIIEHSPETQAAAYRMAHQLVQGGQQSDLDNVYRMLAALDRLTSAGLWLVVHMTYAKRHHPDGQPLAAEDFKTRPEGHTGGALNMVPGYAAYLALNSLTGNTRSWMMGQGHCVAAIDALNVLTGNLHPEQAARYQGEAGLNQLLRDFYGYAQLPDGRPAAPLGSHVNPHTAGGIIEGGYLGFAELQYAHLPLPGESLVAFLSDGAAEEQRGSDWIPRWWRAEDCGTALPVMIANGRRIEQRTELGTRKGLDGFIEHLKGCGFDPIRFDGRDPAAFVCTLFEMEQRLGRRVEEYRHGILKYPLPIPYAIAETTKGHGFYGAGLNAAHNLPLPANPRHDEPSRDLFNQHASQLWVAEEELRSAVTALNRHAQQSRPLERDHALALRNPAQPSIPVIDWSSEAESPMLAVDRFFVELVTSNPDLRARVGNPDELASNRLSGVLKALKHRVLEPESELEAIDGRIITALNEEAVVSACLANKAGLNLVASYEAFCVKMLGAVRQELIFARHQKAVGRPAQWLGFPLIATSHTWENGKNEQSHQDTSFCESLLGEMHDVMRVVFPSDYNSTLALLPGIYSARGRLSCMVIPKRESPARFDASQSQQLADQGALLVDEFHGVGEPVLLIACGAYQLTETLRAAQRLSEHNQAWRLVYLQEPGRLRMARDPLEAEFTLSTEQIETLFPQAMPRRVMVTHMRPEVLRGHLSNLLPDPLHSRALGYINQGGTLDESGMLFANRCSWAHIVVAAAEVVGADPQHWLDEQEWAAVQGQGNPAILR
;
A
#
# COMPACT_ATOMS: atom_id res chain seq x y z
N MET A 1 -2.62 -31.30 26.07
CA MET A 1 -1.40 -32.02 26.48
C MET A 1 -0.28 -31.58 25.53
N SER A 2 0.75 -30.90 26.04
CA SER A 2 1.96 -30.67 25.25
C SER A 2 2.62 -32.04 25.07
N GLN A 3 2.49 -32.65 23.89
CA GLN A 3 3.30 -33.80 23.57
C GLN A 3 4.77 -33.35 23.62
N LEU A 4 5.54 -33.92 24.53
CA LEU A 4 6.98 -33.74 24.60
C LEU A 4 7.58 -34.03 23.22
N LEU A 5 8.58 -33.23 22.83
CA LEU A 5 9.35 -33.51 21.61
C LEU A 5 9.97 -34.92 21.72
N PRO A 6 9.98 -35.73 20.64
CA PRO A 6 10.66 -37.00 20.62
C PRO A 6 12.15 -36.79 20.95
N ASP A 7 12.72 -37.69 21.77
CA ASP A 7 14.14 -37.69 22.03
C ASP A 7 14.92 -38.31 20.85
N GLN A 8 16.23 -38.21 20.88
CA GLN A 8 17.11 -38.70 19.83
C GLN A 8 16.95 -40.22 19.57
N ASN A 9 16.71 -41.00 20.61
CA ASN A 9 16.51 -42.43 20.46
C ASN A 9 15.21 -42.76 19.70
N THR A 10 14.16 -42.01 19.99
CA THR A 10 12.89 -42.10 19.25
C THR A 10 13.09 -41.75 17.76
N LEU A 11 13.84 -40.68 17.45
CA LEU A 11 14.13 -40.26 16.07
C LEU A 11 15.02 -41.31 15.34
N ASP A 12 15.97 -41.89 16.03
CA ASP A 12 16.84 -42.92 15.45
C ASP A 12 16.08 -44.22 15.15
N GLN A 13 15.17 -44.62 16.07
CA GLN A 13 14.26 -45.73 15.79
C GLN A 13 13.33 -45.46 14.62
N HIS A 14 12.78 -44.24 14.60
CA HIS A 14 11.88 -43.81 13.49
C HIS A 14 12.58 -43.83 12.13
N ALA A 15 13.86 -43.50 12.08
CA ALA A 15 14.68 -43.58 10.85
C ALA A 15 14.88 -45.02 10.35
N LEU A 16 14.87 -46.03 11.25
CA LEU A 16 14.91 -47.45 10.86
C LEU A 16 13.57 -47.90 10.25
N ASP A 17 12.47 -47.39 10.80
CA ASP A 17 11.13 -47.79 10.38
C ASP A 17 10.65 -47.03 9.12
N HIS A 18 11.21 -45.84 8.87
CA HIS A 18 10.83 -44.92 7.78
C HIS A 18 12.02 -44.49 6.92
N PRO A 19 12.33 -45.21 5.81
CA PRO A 19 13.50 -44.91 4.96
C PRO A 19 13.47 -43.48 4.38
N ALA A 20 12.27 -42.92 4.12
CA ALA A 20 12.15 -41.56 3.64
C ALA A 20 12.56 -40.53 4.69
N PHE A 21 12.27 -40.76 5.98
CA PHE A 21 12.80 -39.96 7.08
C PHE A 21 14.34 -40.06 7.20
N ALA A 22 14.87 -41.30 7.14
CA ALA A 22 16.30 -41.54 7.19
C ALA A 22 17.04 -40.81 6.07
N HIS A 23 16.46 -40.80 4.86
CA HIS A 23 17.02 -40.07 3.72
C HIS A 23 16.93 -38.56 3.91
N TRP A 24 15.74 -38.02 4.27
CA TRP A 24 15.54 -36.56 4.46
C TRP A 24 16.49 -36.00 5.53
N ARG A 25 16.61 -36.65 6.68
CA ARG A 25 17.39 -36.15 7.81
C ARG A 25 18.91 -35.95 7.50
N THR A 26 19.40 -36.48 6.39
CA THR A 26 20.80 -36.27 5.96
C THR A 26 21.03 -34.91 5.32
N GLY A 27 19.95 -34.16 5.01
CA GLY A 27 20.00 -32.89 4.33
C GLY A 27 20.28 -32.97 2.82
N TYR A 28 20.57 -31.84 2.20
CA TYR A 28 20.92 -31.71 0.79
C TYR A 28 21.80 -30.48 0.54
N GLY A 29 22.95 -30.66 -0.07
CA GLY A 29 23.88 -29.57 -0.36
C GLY A 29 24.34 -28.87 0.93
N ILE A 30 23.98 -27.59 1.06
CA ILE A 30 24.28 -26.78 2.26
C ILE A 30 23.15 -26.82 3.32
N ILE A 31 22.09 -27.56 3.05
CA ILE A 31 20.91 -27.63 3.95
C ILE A 31 21.13 -28.78 4.93
N GLU A 32 21.11 -28.46 6.21
CA GLU A 32 21.26 -29.38 7.33
C GLU A 32 20.04 -29.25 8.25
N HIS A 33 19.63 -30.37 8.85
CA HIS A 33 18.47 -30.39 9.77
C HIS A 33 18.95 -30.66 11.20
N SER A 34 18.73 -29.69 12.09
CA SER A 34 19.04 -29.88 13.51
C SER A 34 18.15 -30.95 14.16
N PRO A 35 18.58 -31.53 15.29
CA PRO A 35 17.73 -32.45 16.05
C PRO A 35 16.35 -31.87 16.40
N GLU A 36 16.27 -30.55 16.67
CA GLU A 36 15.05 -29.82 16.95
C GLU A 36 14.13 -29.78 15.73
N THR A 37 14.70 -29.51 14.52
CA THR A 37 13.94 -29.54 13.25
C THR A 37 13.44 -30.97 12.97
N GLN A 38 14.28 -32.00 13.16
CA GLN A 38 13.88 -33.40 12.98
C GLN A 38 12.72 -33.78 13.88
N ALA A 39 12.77 -33.37 15.16
CA ALA A 39 11.69 -33.61 16.12
C ALA A 39 10.40 -32.84 15.77
N ALA A 40 10.51 -31.61 15.27
CA ALA A 40 9.38 -30.82 14.80
C ALA A 40 8.73 -31.45 13.55
N ALA A 41 9.54 -31.90 12.58
CA ALA A 41 9.08 -32.59 11.39
C ALA A 41 8.38 -33.92 11.72
N TYR A 42 8.92 -34.70 12.65
CA TYR A 42 8.26 -35.89 13.16
C TYR A 42 6.84 -35.59 13.68
N ARG A 43 6.70 -34.59 14.56
CA ARG A 43 5.36 -34.20 15.09
C ARG A 43 4.43 -33.72 14.00
N MET A 44 4.89 -32.83 13.13
CA MET A 44 4.09 -32.31 12.01
C MET A 44 3.60 -33.45 11.11
N ALA A 45 4.49 -34.39 10.73
CA ALA A 45 4.11 -35.52 9.88
C ALA A 45 3.01 -36.36 10.51
N HIS A 46 3.12 -36.69 11.79
CA HIS A 46 2.07 -37.44 12.50
C HIS A 46 0.75 -36.67 12.55
N GLN A 47 0.79 -35.37 12.80
CA GLN A 47 -0.44 -34.53 12.80
C GLN A 47 -1.09 -34.46 11.45
N LEU A 48 -0.31 -34.30 10.34
CA LEU A 48 -0.81 -34.26 8.98
C LEU A 48 -1.47 -35.59 8.56
N VAL A 49 -0.90 -36.73 8.95
CA VAL A 49 -1.47 -38.04 8.69
C VAL A 49 -2.71 -38.28 9.55
N GLN A 50 -2.67 -38.01 10.84
CA GLN A 50 -3.81 -38.11 11.72
C GLN A 50 -4.99 -37.21 11.32
N GLY A 51 -4.68 -36.01 10.81
CA GLY A 51 -5.66 -35.05 10.28
C GLY A 51 -6.18 -35.42 8.88
N GLY A 52 -5.67 -36.50 8.26
CA GLY A 52 -6.08 -36.93 6.90
C GLY A 52 -5.58 -36.04 5.76
N GLN A 53 -4.67 -35.10 6.02
CA GLN A 53 -4.08 -34.21 5.02
C GLN A 53 -3.03 -34.92 4.17
N GLN A 54 -2.39 -35.95 4.72
CA GLN A 54 -1.43 -36.82 4.02
C GLN A 54 -1.77 -38.30 4.24
N SER A 55 -1.40 -39.12 3.24
CA SER A 55 -1.71 -40.57 3.25
C SER A 55 -0.87 -41.35 4.25
N ASP A 56 0.41 -41.01 4.35
CA ASP A 56 1.41 -41.70 5.15
C ASP A 56 2.59 -40.78 5.51
N LEU A 57 3.38 -41.21 6.50
CA LEU A 57 4.53 -40.46 7.02
C LEU A 57 5.64 -40.33 5.96
N ASP A 58 5.93 -41.40 5.23
CA ASP A 58 6.99 -41.38 4.22
C ASP A 58 6.71 -40.40 3.09
N ASN A 59 5.43 -40.18 2.76
CA ASN A 59 5.06 -39.16 1.78
C ASN A 59 5.41 -37.76 2.29
N VAL A 60 5.16 -37.46 3.56
CA VAL A 60 5.56 -36.16 4.16
C VAL A 60 7.06 -35.96 4.07
N TYR A 61 7.86 -36.98 4.43
CA TYR A 61 9.33 -36.88 4.39
C TYR A 61 9.88 -36.76 2.96
N ARG A 62 9.26 -37.46 1.99
CA ARG A 62 9.61 -37.25 0.56
C ARG A 62 9.33 -35.82 0.10
N MET A 63 8.24 -35.20 0.58
CA MET A 63 7.94 -33.79 0.27
C MET A 63 8.93 -32.85 0.95
N LEU A 64 9.37 -33.13 2.18
CA LEU A 64 10.43 -32.35 2.84
C LEU A 64 11.77 -32.48 2.10
N ALA A 65 12.14 -33.68 1.63
CA ALA A 65 13.33 -33.86 0.80
C ALA A 65 13.22 -33.13 -0.56
N ALA A 66 12.02 -33.06 -1.12
CA ALA A 66 11.74 -32.26 -2.33
C ALA A 66 11.87 -30.75 -2.05
N LEU A 67 11.46 -30.31 -0.86
CA LEU A 67 11.62 -28.92 -0.42
C LEU A 67 13.10 -28.52 -0.33
N ASP A 68 13.97 -29.40 0.17
CA ASP A 68 15.41 -29.12 0.25
C ASP A 68 16.00 -28.89 -1.15
N ARG A 69 15.62 -29.72 -2.12
CA ARG A 69 16.05 -29.58 -3.51
C ARG A 69 15.52 -28.31 -4.17
N LEU A 70 14.24 -28.00 -3.95
CA LEU A 70 13.65 -26.74 -4.45
C LEU A 70 14.34 -25.52 -3.85
N THR A 71 14.65 -25.57 -2.55
CA THR A 71 15.36 -24.49 -1.85
C THR A 71 16.76 -24.31 -2.41
N SER A 72 17.53 -25.40 -2.58
CA SER A 72 18.88 -25.36 -3.16
C SER A 72 18.84 -24.79 -4.58
N ALA A 73 17.93 -25.27 -5.43
CA ALA A 73 17.76 -24.73 -6.79
C ALA A 73 17.35 -23.25 -6.80
N GLY A 74 16.51 -22.81 -5.86
CA GLY A 74 16.13 -21.41 -5.67
C GLY A 74 17.34 -20.53 -5.32
N LEU A 75 18.17 -20.97 -4.38
CA LEU A 75 19.42 -20.29 -4.02
C LEU A 75 20.38 -20.20 -5.20
N TRP A 76 20.54 -21.31 -5.92
CA TRP A 76 21.36 -21.37 -7.14
C TRP A 76 20.84 -20.39 -8.20
N LEU A 77 19.54 -20.35 -8.44
CA LEU A 77 18.96 -19.47 -9.45
C LEU A 77 19.09 -17.99 -9.08
N VAL A 78 18.93 -17.62 -7.81
CA VAL A 78 19.12 -16.23 -7.33
C VAL A 78 20.53 -15.73 -7.62
N VAL A 79 21.58 -16.50 -7.34
CA VAL A 79 22.95 -16.07 -7.63
C VAL A 79 23.23 -15.99 -9.13
N HIS A 80 22.67 -16.90 -9.92
CA HIS A 80 22.75 -16.84 -11.38
C HIS A 80 21.99 -15.65 -11.96
N MET A 81 20.78 -15.36 -11.48
CA MET A 81 20.03 -14.15 -11.87
C MET A 81 20.82 -12.87 -11.62
N THR A 82 21.59 -12.82 -10.55
CA THR A 82 22.40 -11.65 -10.21
C THR A 82 23.60 -11.49 -11.15
N TYR A 83 24.38 -12.57 -11.38
CA TYR A 83 25.69 -12.47 -12.02
C TYR A 83 25.77 -13.00 -13.44
N ALA A 84 24.95 -13.99 -13.79
CA ALA A 84 25.04 -14.71 -15.06
C ALA A 84 23.97 -14.30 -16.07
N LYS A 85 24.25 -14.47 -17.35
CA LYS A 85 23.29 -14.36 -18.48
C LYS A 85 23.05 -15.70 -19.18
N ARG A 86 23.76 -16.74 -18.77
CA ARG A 86 23.67 -18.13 -19.22
C ARG A 86 23.96 -19.06 -18.05
N HIS A 87 23.34 -20.23 -18.06
CA HIS A 87 23.64 -21.33 -17.16
C HIS A 87 23.95 -22.60 -17.95
N HIS A 88 24.52 -23.58 -17.30
CA HIS A 88 24.73 -24.95 -17.82
C HIS A 88 23.86 -25.92 -17.02
N PRO A 89 22.90 -26.64 -17.66
CA PRO A 89 21.99 -27.55 -16.96
C PRO A 89 22.69 -28.70 -16.22
N ASP A 90 23.85 -29.08 -16.72
CA ASP A 90 24.72 -30.16 -16.13
C ASP A 90 25.55 -29.67 -14.94
N GLY A 91 25.44 -28.44 -14.52
CA GLY A 91 26.18 -27.87 -13.40
C GLY A 91 27.63 -27.53 -13.70
N GLN A 92 28.06 -27.54 -14.97
CA GLN A 92 29.43 -27.17 -15.35
C GLN A 92 29.77 -25.73 -14.91
N PRO A 93 31.01 -25.45 -14.55
CA PRO A 93 31.46 -24.09 -14.21
C PRO A 93 31.22 -23.10 -15.35
N LEU A 94 30.81 -21.88 -15.02
CA LEU A 94 30.61 -20.80 -15.98
C LEU A 94 31.94 -20.23 -16.46
N ALA A 95 32.05 -19.98 -17.78
CA ALA A 95 33.16 -19.27 -18.40
C ALA A 95 32.93 -17.73 -18.33
N ALA A 96 33.94 -16.93 -18.64
CA ALA A 96 33.88 -15.48 -18.56
C ALA A 96 32.70 -14.87 -19.39
N GLU A 97 32.45 -15.44 -20.57
CA GLU A 97 31.38 -15.02 -21.47
C GLU A 97 29.98 -15.29 -20.94
N ASP A 98 29.78 -16.19 -20.00
CA ASP A 98 28.48 -16.54 -19.43
C ASP A 98 28.02 -15.52 -18.38
N PHE A 99 28.91 -14.65 -17.90
CA PHE A 99 28.59 -13.62 -16.93
C PHE A 99 28.10 -12.31 -17.58
N LYS A 100 27.26 -11.58 -16.85
CA LYS A 100 26.77 -10.24 -17.22
C LYS A 100 27.92 -9.23 -17.29
N THR A 101 27.82 -8.28 -18.21
CA THR A 101 28.73 -7.13 -18.25
C THR A 101 28.57 -6.22 -17.04
N ARG A 102 27.33 -6.08 -16.58
CA ARG A 102 26.93 -5.32 -15.38
C ARG A 102 26.01 -6.19 -14.54
N PRO A 103 26.56 -6.97 -13.57
CA PRO A 103 25.74 -7.70 -12.61
C PRO A 103 25.02 -6.72 -11.69
N GLU A 104 23.76 -6.99 -11.37
CA GLU A 104 22.95 -6.23 -10.42
C GLU A 104 22.00 -7.16 -9.67
N GLY A 105 21.70 -6.81 -8.42
CA GLY A 105 20.73 -7.51 -7.58
C GLY A 105 20.97 -7.27 -6.09
N HIS A 106 19.97 -7.60 -5.28
CA HIS A 106 20.01 -7.60 -3.81
C HIS A 106 20.18 -9.05 -3.34
N THR A 107 21.39 -9.58 -3.45
CA THR A 107 21.65 -11.02 -3.34
C THR A 107 21.37 -11.56 -1.93
N GLY A 108 21.90 -10.91 -0.90
CA GLY A 108 21.91 -11.47 0.46
C GLY A 108 20.54 -11.57 1.10
N GLY A 109 19.68 -10.57 0.90
CA GLY A 109 18.30 -10.61 1.37
C GLY A 109 17.47 -11.65 0.62
N ALA A 110 17.66 -11.75 -0.69
CA ALA A 110 16.97 -12.74 -1.52
C ALA A 110 17.38 -14.18 -1.13
N LEU A 111 18.65 -14.45 -0.89
CA LEU A 111 19.11 -15.76 -0.42
C LEU A 111 18.46 -16.15 0.92
N ASN A 112 18.28 -15.20 1.85
CA ASN A 112 17.60 -15.47 3.12
C ASN A 112 16.08 -15.66 2.97
N MET A 113 15.48 -15.13 1.91
CA MET A 113 14.03 -15.29 1.62
C MET A 113 13.73 -16.65 0.99
N VAL A 114 14.65 -17.24 0.20
CA VAL A 114 14.42 -18.50 -0.53
C VAL A 114 13.91 -19.62 0.38
N PRO A 115 14.53 -19.96 1.55
CA PRO A 115 14.04 -21.03 2.41
C PRO A 115 12.59 -20.77 2.89
N GLY A 116 12.28 -19.52 3.25
CA GLY A 116 10.95 -19.14 3.76
C GLY A 116 9.85 -19.25 2.68
N TYR A 117 10.11 -18.75 1.46
CA TYR A 117 9.12 -18.83 0.40
C TYR A 117 8.96 -20.25 -0.17
N ALA A 118 10.05 -21.03 -0.27
CA ALA A 118 9.99 -22.45 -0.63
C ALA A 118 9.17 -23.26 0.41
N ALA A 119 9.39 -22.96 1.71
CA ALA A 119 8.62 -23.57 2.80
C ALA A 119 7.13 -23.21 2.75
N TYR A 120 6.80 -21.96 2.41
CA TYR A 120 5.42 -21.53 2.18
C TYR A 120 4.73 -22.35 1.08
N LEU A 121 5.39 -22.56 -0.07
CA LEU A 121 4.88 -23.39 -1.16
C LEU A 121 4.69 -24.86 -0.72
N ALA A 122 5.67 -25.40 0.00
CA ALA A 122 5.60 -26.76 0.52
C ALA A 122 4.49 -26.94 1.57
N LEU A 123 4.30 -25.99 2.48
CA LEU A 123 3.22 -26.03 3.46
C LEU A 123 1.83 -26.04 2.79
N ASN A 124 1.64 -25.22 1.75
CA ASN A 124 0.41 -25.24 0.97
C ASN A 124 0.14 -26.62 0.38
N SER A 125 1.16 -27.27 -0.17
CA SER A 125 1.07 -28.62 -0.72
C SER A 125 0.87 -29.70 0.36
N LEU A 126 1.55 -29.61 1.49
CA LEU A 126 1.40 -30.54 2.60
C LEU A 126 0.01 -30.53 3.23
N THR A 127 -0.57 -29.35 3.37
CA THR A 127 -1.89 -29.18 4.02
C THR A 127 -3.08 -29.19 3.06
N GLY A 128 -2.84 -29.05 1.74
CA GLY A 128 -3.90 -28.92 0.75
C GLY A 128 -4.60 -27.54 0.75
N ASN A 129 -4.06 -26.55 1.46
CA ASN A 129 -4.61 -25.20 1.56
C ASN A 129 -3.66 -24.18 0.93
N THR A 130 -4.14 -23.39 -0.01
CA THR A 130 -3.37 -22.26 -0.53
C THR A 130 -3.51 -21.06 0.38
N ARG A 131 -2.41 -20.56 0.91
CA ARG A 131 -2.31 -19.34 1.70
C ARG A 131 -1.90 -18.19 0.79
N SER A 132 -2.21 -16.97 1.19
CA SER A 132 -1.56 -15.79 0.61
C SER A 132 -0.24 -15.49 1.31
N TRP A 133 0.55 -14.63 0.68
CA TRP A 133 1.78 -14.13 1.24
C TRP A 133 1.92 -12.63 1.01
N MET A 134 2.72 -12.00 1.84
CA MET A 134 3.12 -10.61 1.76
C MET A 134 4.59 -10.51 2.16
N MET A 135 5.31 -9.55 1.60
CA MET A 135 6.75 -9.36 1.85
C MET A 135 7.06 -7.88 2.09
N GLY A 136 7.50 -7.56 3.31
CA GLY A 136 7.91 -6.19 3.68
C GLY A 136 9.25 -5.77 3.07
N GLN A 137 10.17 -6.72 2.84
CA GLN A 137 11.46 -6.45 2.21
C GLN A 137 11.40 -6.65 0.69
N GLY A 138 10.75 -5.74 -0.03
CA GLY A 138 10.49 -5.84 -1.47
C GLY A 138 11.74 -6.07 -2.34
N HIS A 139 12.93 -5.63 -1.90
CA HIS A 139 14.19 -5.88 -2.61
C HIS A 139 14.58 -7.37 -2.68
N CYS A 140 13.92 -8.25 -1.90
CA CYS A 140 14.16 -9.70 -1.94
C CYS A 140 13.34 -10.43 -3.01
N VAL A 141 12.70 -9.71 -3.93
CA VAL A 141 11.82 -10.26 -4.99
C VAL A 141 12.50 -11.32 -5.87
N ALA A 142 13.83 -11.30 -6.00
CA ALA A 142 14.55 -12.32 -6.76
C ALA A 142 14.30 -13.75 -6.25
N ALA A 143 14.10 -13.93 -4.95
CA ALA A 143 13.72 -15.23 -4.36
C ALA A 143 12.34 -15.68 -4.84
N ILE A 144 11.40 -14.74 -4.88
CA ILE A 144 10.02 -14.99 -5.33
C ILE A 144 9.99 -15.33 -6.81
N ASP A 145 10.66 -14.52 -7.65
CA ASP A 145 10.76 -14.74 -9.09
C ASP A 145 11.41 -16.10 -9.39
N ALA A 146 12.52 -16.43 -8.73
CA ALA A 146 13.22 -17.69 -8.91
C ALA A 146 12.33 -18.89 -8.60
N LEU A 147 11.68 -18.91 -7.43
CA LEU A 147 10.86 -20.05 -7.02
C LEU A 147 9.57 -20.16 -7.83
N ASN A 148 8.93 -19.04 -8.20
CA ASN A 148 7.75 -19.04 -9.05
C ASN A 148 8.07 -19.58 -10.47
N VAL A 149 9.25 -19.23 -11.03
CA VAL A 149 9.70 -19.79 -12.32
C VAL A 149 9.93 -21.29 -12.20
N LEU A 150 10.63 -21.75 -11.17
CA LEU A 150 10.94 -23.17 -10.96
C LEU A 150 9.69 -24.03 -10.76
N THR A 151 8.68 -23.48 -10.07
CA THR A 151 7.41 -24.19 -9.77
C THR A 151 6.32 -23.96 -10.80
N GLY A 152 6.53 -23.07 -11.77
CA GLY A 152 5.50 -22.72 -12.76
C GLY A 152 4.33 -21.89 -12.20
N ASN A 153 4.48 -21.28 -11.05
CA ASN A 153 3.50 -20.35 -10.46
C ASN A 153 3.57 -18.97 -11.14
N LEU A 154 3.42 -18.97 -12.47
CA LEU A 154 3.56 -17.81 -13.35
C LEU A 154 2.28 -17.56 -14.13
N HIS A 155 2.04 -16.30 -14.46
CA HIS A 155 1.04 -15.95 -15.46
C HIS A 155 1.40 -16.52 -16.83
N PRO A 156 0.42 -16.90 -17.69
CA PRO A 156 0.68 -17.62 -18.94
C PRO A 156 1.73 -16.96 -19.84
N GLU A 157 1.74 -15.63 -19.94
CA GLU A 157 2.71 -14.89 -20.74
C GLU A 157 4.14 -15.05 -20.22
N GLN A 158 4.30 -14.99 -18.90
CA GLN A 158 5.60 -15.18 -18.25
C GLN A 158 6.04 -16.64 -18.28
N ALA A 159 5.11 -17.58 -18.11
CA ALA A 159 5.39 -19.01 -18.25
C ALA A 159 5.91 -19.32 -19.68
N ALA A 160 5.28 -18.80 -20.73
CA ALA A 160 5.75 -18.97 -22.10
C ALA A 160 7.16 -18.40 -22.34
N ARG A 161 7.52 -17.31 -21.66
CA ARG A 161 8.81 -16.65 -21.79
C ARG A 161 9.95 -17.37 -21.06
N TYR A 162 9.67 -17.96 -19.90
CA TYR A 162 10.70 -18.51 -19.00
C TYR A 162 10.69 -20.03 -18.88
N GLN A 163 9.98 -20.72 -19.74
CA GLN A 163 9.90 -22.18 -19.71
C GLN A 163 11.14 -22.84 -20.32
N GLY A 164 11.63 -23.90 -19.68
CA GLY A 164 12.77 -24.71 -20.13
C GLY A 164 14.12 -24.00 -20.05
N GLU A 165 15.18 -24.64 -20.55
CA GLU A 165 16.56 -24.12 -20.50
C GLU A 165 16.70 -22.74 -21.19
N ALA A 166 16.14 -22.59 -22.37
CA ALA A 166 16.15 -21.32 -23.10
C ALA A 166 15.40 -20.25 -22.32
N GLY A 167 14.29 -20.59 -21.67
CA GLY A 167 13.51 -19.69 -20.81
C GLY A 167 14.28 -19.29 -19.57
N LEU A 168 14.96 -20.17 -18.89
CA LEU A 168 15.83 -19.83 -17.75
C LEU A 168 16.95 -18.89 -18.17
N ASN A 169 17.62 -19.17 -19.29
CA ASN A 169 18.64 -18.24 -19.84
C ASN A 169 18.04 -16.89 -20.20
N GLN A 170 16.76 -16.84 -20.62
CA GLN A 170 16.06 -15.56 -20.85
C GLN A 170 15.80 -14.84 -19.52
N LEU A 171 15.37 -15.54 -18.46
CA LEU A 171 15.20 -14.99 -17.12
C LEU A 171 16.47 -14.33 -16.61
N LEU A 172 17.62 -15.02 -16.74
CA LEU A 172 18.91 -14.48 -16.33
C LEU A 172 19.25 -13.18 -17.05
N ARG A 173 18.96 -13.08 -18.36
CA ARG A 173 19.17 -11.84 -19.14
C ARG A 173 18.21 -10.74 -18.79
N ASP A 174 16.95 -11.08 -18.51
CA ASP A 174 15.87 -10.11 -18.25
C ASP A 174 15.97 -9.51 -16.84
N PHE A 175 16.48 -10.27 -15.86
CA PHE A 175 16.64 -9.77 -14.50
C PHE A 175 17.64 -8.61 -14.47
N TYR A 176 17.16 -7.39 -14.17
CA TYR A 176 17.88 -6.11 -14.33
C TYR A 176 18.49 -5.93 -15.74
N GLY A 177 17.85 -6.45 -16.77
CA GLY A 177 18.32 -6.35 -18.15
C GLY A 177 18.04 -5.00 -18.80
N TYR A 178 17.15 -4.16 -18.23
CA TYR A 178 16.78 -2.82 -18.68
C TYR A 178 16.30 -2.73 -20.13
N ALA A 179 15.86 -3.84 -20.72
CA ALA A 179 15.30 -3.83 -22.06
C ALA A 179 13.94 -3.11 -22.10
N GLN A 180 13.72 -2.31 -23.14
CA GLN A 180 12.51 -1.52 -23.34
C GLN A 180 11.70 -2.02 -24.54
N LEU A 181 10.39 -1.95 -24.42
CA LEU A 181 9.46 -2.07 -25.54
C LEU A 181 9.41 -0.76 -26.34
N PRO A 182 8.91 -0.78 -27.60
CA PRO A 182 8.81 0.44 -28.43
C PRO A 182 7.97 1.56 -27.81
N ASP A 183 7.04 1.23 -26.91
CA ASP A 183 6.20 2.19 -26.17
C ASP A 183 6.87 2.73 -24.89
N GLY A 184 8.15 2.38 -24.65
CA GLY A 184 8.93 2.83 -23.50
C GLY A 184 8.74 2.03 -22.22
N ARG A 185 7.84 1.03 -22.18
CA ARG A 185 7.67 0.16 -21.02
C ARG A 185 8.84 -0.82 -20.88
N PRO A 186 9.15 -1.28 -19.66
CA PRO A 186 10.11 -2.37 -19.48
C PRO A 186 9.65 -3.63 -20.22
N ALA A 187 10.55 -4.25 -21.00
CA ALA A 187 10.25 -5.51 -21.67
C ALA A 187 10.06 -6.66 -20.67
N ALA A 188 10.76 -6.59 -19.54
CA ALA A 188 10.63 -7.52 -18.43
C ALA A 188 10.90 -6.76 -17.14
N PRO A 189 9.88 -6.48 -16.29
CA PRO A 189 10.03 -5.70 -15.08
C PRO A 189 10.53 -6.57 -13.90
N LEU A 190 11.48 -7.47 -14.14
CA LEU A 190 12.10 -8.30 -13.12
C LEU A 190 13.13 -7.51 -12.32
N GLY A 191 13.24 -7.80 -11.02
CA GLY A 191 14.10 -7.06 -10.10
C GLY A 191 13.38 -5.87 -9.43
N SER A 192 12.14 -5.58 -9.80
CA SER A 192 11.33 -4.53 -9.18
C SER A 192 10.85 -4.96 -7.79
N HIS A 193 10.81 -3.99 -6.87
CA HIS A 193 10.22 -4.17 -5.54
C HIS A 193 8.70 -4.40 -5.58
N VAL A 194 8.05 -3.93 -6.62
CA VAL A 194 6.62 -4.11 -6.88
C VAL A 194 6.49 -4.78 -8.25
N ASN A 195 6.29 -6.09 -8.26
CA ASN A 195 6.23 -6.89 -9.47
C ASN A 195 4.96 -7.75 -9.52
N PRO A 196 3.92 -7.35 -10.26
CA PRO A 196 2.70 -8.13 -10.40
C PRO A 196 2.82 -9.28 -11.41
N HIS A 197 3.93 -9.42 -12.13
CA HIS A 197 4.04 -10.41 -13.23
C HIS A 197 4.33 -11.83 -12.74
N THR A 198 5.24 -11.98 -11.77
CA THR A 198 5.67 -13.29 -11.27
C THR A 198 5.13 -13.61 -9.88
N ALA A 199 4.67 -12.60 -9.16
CA ALA A 199 4.18 -12.76 -7.79
C ALA A 199 2.67 -13.04 -7.78
N GLY A 200 2.27 -14.07 -7.07
CA GLY A 200 0.87 -14.36 -6.76
C GLY A 200 0.41 -13.84 -5.42
N GLY A 201 1.20 -12.97 -4.78
CA GLY A 201 0.92 -12.39 -3.49
C GLY A 201 0.89 -10.88 -3.52
N ILE A 202 0.94 -10.29 -2.35
CA ILE A 202 1.04 -8.85 -2.16
C ILE A 202 2.47 -8.54 -1.75
N ILE A 203 3.16 -7.78 -2.60
CA ILE A 203 4.51 -7.30 -2.33
C ILE A 203 4.41 -5.88 -1.83
N GLU A 204 5.06 -5.62 -0.73
CA GLU A 204 5.22 -4.30 -0.16
C GLU A 204 6.69 -3.88 -0.21
N GLY A 205 6.96 -2.72 -0.76
CA GLY A 205 8.30 -2.14 -0.73
C GLY A 205 8.56 -1.47 0.61
N GLY A 206 9.28 -2.13 1.50
CA GLY A 206 9.49 -1.70 2.88
C GLY A 206 10.11 -0.30 3.07
N TYR A 207 10.47 0.40 2.01
CA TYR A 207 11.04 1.74 2.10
C TYR A 207 10.09 2.87 1.62
N LEU A 208 8.93 2.52 1.04
CA LEU A 208 7.92 3.51 0.62
C LEU A 208 6.84 3.78 1.66
N GLY A 209 6.90 3.14 2.77
CA GLY A 209 5.92 3.12 3.81
C GLY A 209 5.67 1.68 4.21
N PHE A 210 5.48 1.45 5.45
CA PHE A 210 5.38 0.13 6.00
C PHE A 210 4.04 -0.04 6.69
N ALA A 211 3.27 -0.99 6.19
CA ALA A 211 1.92 -1.23 6.62
C ALA A 211 1.88 -2.30 7.72
N GLU A 212 2.26 -1.93 8.92
CA GLU A 212 2.33 -2.85 10.07
C GLU A 212 1.00 -3.54 10.36
N LEU A 213 -0.11 -2.87 10.09
CA LEU A 213 -1.44 -3.44 10.28
C LEU A 213 -1.97 -4.22 9.08
N GLN A 214 -1.25 -4.25 7.95
CA GLN A 214 -1.72 -4.92 6.74
C GLN A 214 -1.90 -6.41 6.95
N TYR A 215 -0.93 -7.11 7.53
CA TYR A 215 -1.05 -8.54 7.71
C TYR A 215 -2.14 -8.97 8.72
N ALA A 216 -2.60 -8.07 9.60
CA ALA A 216 -3.74 -8.34 10.48
C ALA A 216 -5.09 -8.15 9.78
N HIS A 217 -5.18 -7.18 8.86
CA HIS A 217 -6.44 -6.78 8.24
C HIS A 217 -6.65 -7.30 6.81
N LEU A 218 -5.62 -7.89 6.17
CA LEU A 218 -5.73 -8.45 4.83
C LEU A 218 -6.61 -9.72 4.79
N PRO A 219 -6.35 -10.78 5.59
CA PRO A 219 -7.13 -12.00 5.49
C PRO A 219 -8.50 -11.83 6.17
N LEU A 220 -9.52 -12.44 5.56
CA LEU A 220 -10.84 -12.62 6.15
C LEU A 220 -10.89 -13.91 6.98
N PRO A 221 -11.88 -14.09 7.88
CA PRO A 221 -12.09 -15.36 8.56
C PRO A 221 -12.09 -16.55 7.58
N GLY A 222 -11.32 -17.59 7.91
CA GLY A 222 -11.10 -18.74 7.04
C GLY A 222 -9.95 -18.62 6.04
N GLU A 223 -9.35 -17.44 5.87
CA GLU A 223 -8.15 -17.23 5.05
C GLU A 223 -6.88 -17.19 5.91
N SER A 224 -5.73 -17.52 5.32
CA SER A 224 -4.42 -17.45 5.96
C SER A 224 -3.45 -16.62 5.13
N LEU A 225 -2.62 -15.81 5.81
CA LEU A 225 -1.59 -14.97 5.24
C LEU A 225 -0.25 -15.21 5.94
N VAL A 226 0.79 -15.48 5.17
CA VAL A 226 2.19 -15.48 5.65
C VAL A 226 2.80 -14.12 5.35
N ALA A 227 3.24 -13.39 6.38
CA ALA A 227 3.88 -12.09 6.24
C ALA A 227 5.38 -12.20 6.53
N PHE A 228 6.20 -12.07 5.49
CA PHE A 228 7.66 -12.04 5.62
C PHE A 228 8.12 -10.63 5.96
N LEU A 229 8.81 -10.49 7.08
CA LEU A 229 9.28 -9.24 7.65
C LEU A 229 10.80 -9.24 7.78
N SER A 230 11.42 -8.07 7.92
CA SER A 230 12.85 -7.96 8.13
C SER A 230 13.21 -7.38 9.51
N ASP A 231 14.35 -7.80 10.03
CA ASP A 231 14.90 -7.29 11.28
C ASP A 231 15.23 -5.78 11.23
N GLY A 232 15.75 -5.30 10.10
CA GLY A 232 16.01 -3.87 9.92
C GLY A 232 14.73 -3.02 9.96
N ALA A 233 13.66 -3.48 9.31
CA ALA A 233 12.36 -2.81 9.36
C ALA A 233 11.75 -2.86 10.78
N ALA A 234 11.86 -3.99 11.47
CA ALA A 234 11.36 -4.14 12.84
C ALA A 234 12.04 -3.19 13.84
N GLU A 235 13.30 -2.82 13.59
CA GLU A 235 13.99 -1.84 14.43
C GLU A 235 13.58 -0.38 14.18
N GLU A 236 13.31 -0.04 12.92
CA GLU A 236 13.22 1.34 12.46
C GLU A 236 11.79 1.78 12.16
N GLN A 237 10.97 0.85 11.68
CA GLN A 237 9.57 1.06 11.31
C GLN A 237 8.66 0.30 12.27
N ARG A 238 8.59 0.80 13.49
CA ARG A 238 7.83 0.15 14.55
C ARG A 238 6.33 0.37 14.41
N GLY A 239 5.58 -0.70 14.58
CA GLY A 239 4.12 -0.70 14.49
C GLY A 239 3.57 -2.12 14.38
N SER A 240 4.34 -3.08 13.84
CA SER A 240 3.96 -4.48 13.80
C SER A 240 3.81 -5.11 15.20
N ASP A 241 4.45 -4.55 16.20
CA ASP A 241 4.31 -4.92 17.60
C ASP A 241 2.93 -4.59 18.21
N TRP A 242 2.12 -3.77 17.53
CA TRP A 242 0.75 -3.43 17.96
C TRP A 242 -0.32 -4.40 17.49
N ILE A 243 -0.01 -5.35 16.62
CA ILE A 243 -0.98 -6.23 15.97
C ILE A 243 -1.90 -6.98 16.95
N PRO A 244 -1.44 -7.56 18.07
CA PRO A 244 -2.34 -8.23 19.02
C PRO A 244 -3.45 -7.32 19.54
N ARG A 245 -3.20 -6.02 19.63
CA ARG A 245 -4.19 -5.02 20.04
C ARG A 245 -5.34 -4.90 19.03
N TRP A 246 -5.08 -5.13 17.75
CA TRP A 246 -6.03 -4.88 16.66
C TRP A 246 -6.67 -6.14 16.08
N TRP A 247 -5.97 -7.26 16.14
CA TRP A 247 -6.42 -8.52 15.57
C TRP A 247 -7.61 -9.11 16.37
N ARG A 248 -8.64 -9.61 15.64
CA ARG A 248 -9.81 -10.30 16.22
C ARG A 248 -10.22 -11.47 15.32
N ALA A 249 -10.50 -12.62 15.91
CA ALA A 249 -10.90 -13.81 15.18
C ALA A 249 -12.28 -13.68 14.50
N GLU A 250 -13.11 -12.76 14.97
CA GLU A 250 -14.45 -12.50 14.45
C GLU A 250 -14.45 -11.89 13.05
N ASP A 251 -13.41 -11.15 12.72
CA ASP A 251 -13.36 -10.41 11.45
C ASP A 251 -11.99 -10.41 10.76
N CYS A 252 -10.99 -11.07 11.34
CA CYS A 252 -9.66 -11.25 10.76
C CYS A 252 -9.38 -12.75 10.59
N GLY A 253 -8.70 -13.10 9.50
CA GLY A 253 -8.20 -14.45 9.27
C GLY A 253 -6.87 -14.70 9.99
N THR A 254 -6.26 -15.86 9.70
CA THR A 254 -4.98 -16.25 10.29
C THR A 254 -3.84 -15.42 9.72
N ALA A 255 -3.12 -14.71 10.58
CA ALA A 255 -1.93 -13.95 10.23
C ALA A 255 -0.69 -14.63 10.82
N LEU A 256 0.32 -14.89 9.98
CA LEU A 256 1.55 -15.59 10.33
C LEU A 256 2.76 -14.68 10.07
N PRO A 257 3.11 -13.76 10.99
CA PRO A 257 4.28 -12.89 10.85
C PRO A 257 5.57 -13.71 11.04
N VAL A 258 6.50 -13.57 10.10
CA VAL A 258 7.79 -14.25 10.08
C VAL A 258 8.90 -13.25 9.85
N MET A 259 9.64 -12.87 10.88
CA MET A 259 10.81 -12.02 10.75
C MET A 259 12.02 -12.83 10.35
N ILE A 260 12.68 -12.46 9.26
CA ILE A 260 13.97 -13.00 8.86
C ILE A 260 15.07 -12.18 9.54
N ALA A 261 15.61 -12.73 10.62
CA ALA A 261 16.64 -12.10 11.43
C ALA A 261 18.03 -12.46 10.92
N ASN A 262 18.51 -11.71 9.92
CA ASN A 262 19.82 -11.94 9.31
C ASN A 262 20.96 -11.09 9.93
N GLY A 263 20.62 -10.25 10.90
CA GLY A 263 21.58 -9.45 11.68
C GLY A 263 22.15 -8.24 10.95
N ARG A 264 21.63 -7.91 9.75
CA ARG A 264 22.15 -6.78 8.95
C ARG A 264 21.08 -6.05 8.16
N ARG A 265 21.16 -4.75 8.15
CA ARG A 265 20.52 -3.86 7.19
C ARG A 265 21.56 -3.35 6.17
N ILE A 266 21.22 -2.53 5.23
CA ILE A 266 22.03 -2.11 4.06
C ILE A 266 23.58 -2.19 4.29
N GLU A 267 24.16 -1.32 5.09
CA GLU A 267 25.60 -1.23 5.33
C GLU A 267 26.01 -1.44 6.80
N GLN A 268 25.07 -1.83 7.66
CA GLN A 268 25.28 -1.94 9.09
C GLN A 268 24.75 -3.24 9.67
N ARG A 269 25.20 -3.57 10.88
CA ARG A 269 24.49 -4.53 11.73
C ARG A 269 23.18 -3.94 12.22
N THR A 270 22.18 -4.81 12.40
CA THR A 270 20.98 -4.44 13.14
C THR A 270 21.29 -4.35 14.64
N GLU A 271 20.57 -3.52 15.38
CA GLU A 271 20.63 -3.49 16.85
C GLU A 271 20.19 -4.83 17.45
N LEU A 272 19.23 -5.49 16.80
CA LEU A 272 18.83 -6.86 17.15
C LEU A 272 19.96 -7.87 17.02
N GLY A 273 21.00 -7.55 16.24
CA GLY A 273 22.24 -8.35 16.14
C GLY A 273 23.30 -7.99 17.19
N THR A 274 23.04 -7.00 18.05
CA THR A 274 23.96 -6.49 19.07
C THR A 274 23.32 -6.51 20.47
N ARG A 275 23.96 -5.99 21.51
CA ARG A 275 23.44 -5.90 22.90
C ARG A 275 22.74 -7.17 23.36
N LYS A 276 21.43 -7.06 23.73
CA LYS A 276 20.62 -8.20 24.14
C LYS A 276 20.23 -9.13 22.98
N GLY A 277 20.47 -8.70 21.76
CA GLY A 277 20.18 -9.48 20.56
C GLY A 277 18.71 -9.86 20.42
N LEU A 278 18.47 -11.00 19.82
CA LEU A 278 17.14 -11.55 19.63
C LEU A 278 16.40 -11.84 20.93
N ASP A 279 17.10 -12.12 22.03
CA ASP A 279 16.44 -12.38 23.32
C ASP A 279 15.74 -11.12 23.84
N GLY A 280 16.34 -9.94 23.69
CA GLY A 280 15.68 -8.66 24.01
C GLY A 280 14.48 -8.36 23.12
N PHE A 281 14.53 -8.76 21.86
CA PHE A 281 13.38 -8.63 20.95
C PHE A 281 12.26 -9.61 21.30
N ILE A 282 12.59 -10.84 21.67
CA ILE A 282 11.63 -11.83 22.18
C ILE A 282 10.90 -11.31 23.41
N GLU A 283 11.64 -10.71 24.38
CA GLU A 283 11.04 -10.09 25.56
C GLU A 283 10.08 -8.95 25.18
N HIS A 284 10.47 -8.12 24.22
CA HIS A 284 9.66 -7.03 23.70
C HIS A 284 8.36 -7.56 23.06
N LEU A 285 8.46 -8.54 22.17
CA LEU A 285 7.29 -9.15 21.51
C LEU A 285 6.31 -9.74 22.52
N LYS A 286 6.80 -10.43 23.55
CA LYS A 286 5.96 -10.94 24.66
C LYS A 286 5.25 -9.81 25.40
N GLY A 287 5.95 -8.70 25.66
CA GLY A 287 5.37 -7.51 26.27
C GLY A 287 4.27 -6.86 25.43
N CYS A 288 4.32 -7.01 24.11
CA CYS A 288 3.31 -6.52 23.17
C CYS A 288 2.15 -7.52 22.94
N GLY A 289 2.18 -8.70 23.55
CA GLY A 289 1.11 -9.70 23.45
C GLY A 289 1.31 -10.74 22.35
N PHE A 290 2.53 -10.91 21.82
CA PHE A 290 2.87 -11.99 20.89
C PHE A 290 3.36 -13.26 21.63
N ASP A 291 3.38 -14.37 20.89
CA ASP A 291 4.02 -15.64 21.28
C ASP A 291 5.20 -15.91 20.31
N PRO A 292 6.41 -15.39 20.59
CA PRO A 292 7.55 -15.54 19.72
C PRO A 292 8.10 -16.97 19.68
N ILE A 293 8.43 -17.44 18.46
CA ILE A 293 9.02 -18.73 18.16
C ILE A 293 10.33 -18.50 17.39
N ARG A 294 11.47 -18.77 18.02
CA ARG A 294 12.79 -18.68 17.39
C ARG A 294 13.17 -20.03 16.78
N PHE A 295 13.71 -20.03 15.57
CA PHE A 295 14.12 -21.23 14.86
C PHE A 295 15.26 -20.93 13.86
N ASP A 296 15.88 -21.98 13.31
CA ASP A 296 16.94 -21.87 12.30
C ASP A 296 16.36 -21.44 10.94
N GLY A 297 16.61 -20.20 10.55
CA GLY A 297 16.16 -19.62 9.27
C GLY A 297 16.99 -20.05 8.06
N ARG A 298 17.97 -20.95 8.22
CA ARG A 298 18.71 -21.57 7.12
C ARG A 298 18.06 -22.85 6.64
N ASP A 299 17.25 -23.47 7.50
CA ASP A 299 16.60 -24.75 7.28
C ASP A 299 15.15 -24.58 6.80
N PRO A 300 14.82 -24.91 5.53
CA PRO A 300 13.47 -24.78 5.00
C PRO A 300 12.45 -25.66 5.70
N ALA A 301 12.85 -26.81 6.25
CA ALA A 301 11.96 -27.67 7.00
C ALA A 301 11.61 -27.05 8.36
N ALA A 302 12.53 -26.31 9.00
CA ALA A 302 12.24 -25.55 10.20
C ALA A 302 11.18 -24.45 9.94
N PHE A 303 11.23 -23.78 8.80
CA PHE A 303 10.17 -22.85 8.38
C PHE A 303 8.81 -23.53 8.24
N VAL A 304 8.74 -24.66 7.51
CA VAL A 304 7.45 -25.40 7.33
C VAL A 304 6.87 -25.79 8.67
N CYS A 305 7.68 -26.41 9.54
CA CYS A 305 7.23 -26.85 10.86
C CYS A 305 6.76 -25.69 11.72
N THR A 306 7.47 -24.54 11.66
CA THR A 306 7.12 -23.35 12.45
C THR A 306 5.82 -22.72 11.95
N LEU A 307 5.65 -22.54 10.65
CA LEU A 307 4.41 -22.01 10.08
C LEU A 307 3.21 -22.90 10.41
N PHE A 308 3.36 -24.21 10.29
CA PHE A 308 2.33 -25.16 10.69
C PHE A 308 1.97 -25.05 12.17
N GLU A 309 2.98 -25.03 13.07
CA GLU A 309 2.78 -24.89 14.51
C GLU A 309 2.11 -23.54 14.87
N MET A 310 2.44 -22.43 14.18
CA MET A 310 1.81 -21.14 14.39
C MET A 310 0.30 -21.20 14.14
N GLU A 311 -0.13 -21.82 13.03
CA GLU A 311 -1.55 -21.99 12.73
C GLU A 311 -2.26 -22.84 13.81
N GLN A 312 -1.63 -23.95 14.22
CA GLN A 312 -2.18 -24.81 15.26
C GLN A 312 -2.29 -24.06 16.60
N ARG A 313 -1.29 -23.27 16.98
CA ARG A 313 -1.32 -22.48 18.23
C ARG A 313 -2.40 -21.40 18.17
N LEU A 314 -2.49 -20.64 17.11
CA LEU A 314 -3.50 -19.58 16.97
C LEU A 314 -4.91 -20.19 16.97
N GLY A 315 -5.11 -21.29 16.24
CA GLY A 315 -6.39 -21.99 16.23
C GLY A 315 -6.84 -22.47 17.63
N ARG A 316 -5.93 -23.08 18.40
CA ARG A 316 -6.24 -23.47 19.79
C ARG A 316 -6.62 -22.27 20.66
N ARG A 317 -5.92 -21.14 20.56
CA ARG A 317 -6.23 -19.92 21.32
C ARG A 317 -7.58 -19.31 20.97
N VAL A 318 -7.95 -19.36 19.69
CA VAL A 318 -9.28 -18.93 19.25
C VAL A 318 -10.36 -19.81 19.87
N GLU A 319 -10.16 -21.13 19.92
CA GLU A 319 -11.09 -22.03 20.60
C GLU A 319 -11.13 -21.79 22.13
N GLU A 320 -10.01 -21.60 22.78
CA GLU A 320 -9.92 -21.23 24.20
C GLU A 320 -10.64 -19.91 24.48
N TYR A 321 -10.52 -18.92 23.60
CA TYR A 321 -11.30 -17.68 23.68
C TYR A 321 -12.80 -17.92 23.54
N ARG A 322 -13.22 -18.71 22.56
CA ARG A 322 -14.63 -19.05 22.33
C ARG A 322 -15.26 -19.77 23.53
N HIS A 323 -14.45 -20.52 24.27
CA HIS A 323 -14.86 -21.19 25.49
C HIS A 323 -14.70 -20.32 26.76
N GLY A 324 -14.33 -19.05 26.63
CA GLY A 324 -14.17 -18.12 27.75
C GLY A 324 -12.94 -18.36 28.62
N ILE A 325 -11.98 -19.18 28.16
CA ILE A 325 -10.73 -19.48 28.89
C ILE A 325 -9.73 -18.33 28.70
N LEU A 326 -9.64 -17.78 27.49
CA LEU A 326 -8.80 -16.62 27.16
C LEU A 326 -9.64 -15.39 26.91
N LYS A 327 -9.01 -14.22 27.00
CA LYS A 327 -9.53 -12.91 26.61
C LYS A 327 -8.55 -12.23 25.66
N TYR A 328 -9.04 -11.27 24.88
CA TYR A 328 -8.15 -10.41 24.09
C TYR A 328 -7.22 -9.56 24.96
N PRO A 329 -5.98 -9.29 24.51
CA PRO A 329 -5.41 -9.73 23.24
C PRO A 329 -5.04 -11.22 23.29
N LEU A 330 -5.37 -11.98 22.24
CA LEU A 330 -4.87 -13.34 22.11
C LEU A 330 -3.39 -13.31 21.71
N PRO A 331 -2.51 -14.11 22.34
CA PRO A 331 -1.10 -14.15 21.97
C PRO A 331 -0.92 -14.67 20.54
N ILE A 332 -0.60 -13.77 19.60
CA ILE A 332 -0.39 -14.14 18.20
C ILE A 332 1.00 -14.76 18.04
N PRO A 333 1.12 -15.96 17.45
CA PRO A 333 2.43 -16.54 17.16
C PRO A 333 3.23 -15.62 16.22
N TYR A 334 4.50 -15.39 16.57
CA TYR A 334 5.44 -14.58 15.81
C TYR A 334 6.73 -15.36 15.59
N ALA A 335 7.03 -15.70 14.35
CA ALA A 335 8.21 -16.49 14.00
C ALA A 335 9.45 -15.60 13.84
N ILE A 336 10.59 -16.05 14.37
CA ILE A 336 11.90 -15.40 14.23
C ILE A 336 12.85 -16.39 13.58
N ALA A 337 13.06 -16.25 12.28
CA ALA A 337 13.97 -17.07 11.48
C ALA A 337 15.38 -16.51 11.60
N GLU A 338 16.18 -17.06 12.51
CA GLU A 338 17.57 -16.64 12.71
C GLU A 338 18.47 -17.19 11.62
N THR A 339 19.18 -16.30 10.93
CA THR A 339 20.05 -16.64 9.81
C THR A 339 21.24 -15.69 9.71
N THR A 340 22.07 -15.90 8.69
CA THR A 340 23.17 -15.00 8.34
C THR A 340 22.89 -14.38 6.98
N LYS A 341 23.01 -13.05 6.85
CA LYS A 341 22.77 -12.36 5.57
C LYS A 341 23.62 -12.97 4.45
N GLY A 342 22.96 -13.44 3.39
CA GLY A 342 23.62 -14.06 2.25
C GLY A 342 24.08 -15.50 2.50
N HIS A 343 23.51 -16.21 3.48
CA HIS A 343 23.81 -17.63 3.74
C HIS A 343 23.73 -18.46 2.44
N GLY A 344 24.71 -19.32 2.24
CA GLY A 344 24.82 -20.20 1.07
C GLY A 344 25.65 -19.65 -0.07
N PHE A 345 26.13 -18.40 0.01
CA PHE A 345 26.97 -17.82 -1.02
C PHE A 345 28.17 -17.06 -0.43
N TYR A 346 29.14 -16.72 -1.29
CA TYR A 346 30.31 -15.94 -0.89
C TYR A 346 29.91 -14.63 -0.19
N GLY A 347 30.70 -14.24 0.79
CA GLY A 347 30.49 -12.99 1.54
C GLY A 347 29.37 -13.04 2.57
N ALA A 348 28.82 -14.22 2.88
CA ALA A 348 27.81 -14.37 3.93
C ALA A 348 28.25 -13.69 5.24
N GLY A 349 27.36 -12.91 5.85
CA GLY A 349 27.61 -12.14 7.07
C GLY A 349 28.38 -10.82 6.86
N LEU A 350 28.78 -10.49 5.65
CA LEU A 350 29.39 -9.21 5.32
C LEU A 350 28.35 -8.19 4.85
N ASN A 351 28.65 -6.88 4.96
CA ASN A 351 27.76 -5.83 4.42
C ASN A 351 27.65 -5.94 2.90
N ALA A 352 28.74 -6.31 2.20
CA ALA A 352 28.75 -6.52 0.76
C ALA A 352 27.71 -7.55 0.27
N ALA A 353 27.29 -8.49 1.12
CA ALA A 353 26.21 -9.43 0.81
C ALA A 353 24.87 -8.74 0.51
N HIS A 354 24.68 -7.46 0.87
CA HIS A 354 23.45 -6.76 0.54
C HIS A 354 23.18 -6.73 -0.96
N ASN A 355 24.18 -6.40 -1.77
CA ASN A 355 24.07 -6.30 -3.24
C ASN A 355 24.93 -7.37 -3.94
N LEU A 356 26.20 -7.06 -4.18
CA LEU A 356 27.15 -7.88 -4.94
C LEU A 356 28.31 -8.29 -4.05
N PRO A 357 28.29 -9.47 -3.42
CA PRO A 357 29.31 -9.87 -2.45
C PRO A 357 30.67 -10.24 -3.05
N LEU A 358 30.77 -10.60 -4.31
CA LEU A 358 32.05 -10.95 -4.94
C LEU A 358 33.00 -9.74 -5.02
N PRO A 359 34.32 -9.96 -4.88
CA PRO A 359 35.32 -8.87 -4.89
C PRO A 359 35.26 -8.02 -6.18
N ALA A 360 35.03 -8.67 -7.32
CA ALA A 360 34.96 -8.03 -8.63
C ALA A 360 33.93 -8.76 -9.54
N ASN A 361 33.74 -8.22 -10.76
CA ASN A 361 32.87 -8.86 -11.75
C ASN A 361 33.52 -10.14 -12.29
N PRO A 362 32.92 -11.33 -12.11
CA PRO A 362 33.47 -12.61 -12.57
C PRO A 362 33.69 -12.67 -14.08
N ARG A 363 33.07 -11.80 -14.86
CA ARG A 363 33.33 -11.69 -16.30
C ARG A 363 34.80 -11.29 -16.60
N HIS A 364 35.38 -10.42 -15.79
CA HIS A 364 36.68 -9.80 -16.00
C HIS A 364 37.74 -10.23 -14.97
N ASP A 365 37.30 -10.85 -13.88
CA ASP A 365 38.17 -11.25 -12.76
C ASP A 365 38.06 -12.77 -12.54
N GLU A 366 39.17 -13.47 -12.82
CA GLU A 366 39.24 -14.92 -12.69
C GLU A 366 39.07 -15.39 -11.25
N PRO A 367 39.72 -14.79 -10.22
CA PRO A 367 39.47 -15.19 -8.84
C PRO A 367 38.01 -15.06 -8.41
N SER A 368 37.29 -13.99 -8.79
CA SER A 368 35.88 -13.84 -8.50
C SER A 368 35.00 -14.86 -9.24
N ARG A 369 35.41 -15.25 -10.46
CA ARG A 369 34.74 -16.32 -11.22
C ARG A 369 34.91 -17.67 -10.54
N ASP A 370 36.10 -17.98 -10.06
CA ASP A 370 36.38 -19.23 -9.33
C ASP A 370 35.55 -19.29 -8.02
N LEU A 371 35.51 -18.18 -7.27
CA LEU A 371 34.64 -18.05 -6.08
C LEU A 371 33.18 -18.27 -6.42
N PHE A 372 32.69 -17.65 -7.50
CA PHE A 372 31.28 -17.85 -7.94
C PHE A 372 31.03 -19.34 -8.24
N ASN A 373 31.86 -19.97 -9.07
CA ASN A 373 31.67 -21.35 -9.49
C ASN A 373 31.81 -22.33 -8.30
N GLN A 374 32.72 -22.09 -7.37
CA GLN A 374 32.86 -22.88 -6.17
C GLN A 374 31.62 -22.87 -5.30
N HIS A 375 31.04 -21.66 -5.02
CA HIS A 375 29.87 -21.56 -4.18
C HIS A 375 28.60 -22.00 -4.91
N ALA A 376 28.45 -21.68 -6.19
CA ALA A 376 27.30 -22.08 -7.00
C ALA A 376 27.22 -23.62 -7.15
N SER A 377 28.33 -24.32 -7.26
CA SER A 377 28.33 -25.78 -7.36
C SER A 377 27.73 -26.49 -6.15
N GLN A 378 27.82 -25.88 -4.95
CA GLN A 378 27.25 -26.43 -3.71
C GLN A 378 25.73 -26.31 -3.67
N LEU A 379 25.12 -25.42 -4.51
CA LEU A 379 23.72 -25.16 -4.60
C LEU A 379 23.04 -25.86 -5.78
N TRP A 380 23.82 -26.45 -6.68
CA TRP A 380 23.32 -27.08 -7.90
C TRP A 380 22.45 -28.30 -7.59
N VAL A 381 21.38 -28.45 -8.34
CA VAL A 381 20.47 -29.60 -8.29
C VAL A 381 20.35 -30.18 -9.71
N ALA A 382 20.49 -31.50 -9.86
CA ALA A 382 20.31 -32.15 -11.14
C ALA A 382 18.89 -31.95 -11.68
N GLU A 383 18.75 -31.74 -12.98
CA GLU A 383 17.46 -31.42 -13.61
C GLU A 383 16.38 -32.46 -13.31
N GLU A 384 16.71 -33.75 -13.32
CA GLU A 384 15.77 -34.84 -13.03
C GLU A 384 15.32 -34.83 -11.56
N GLU A 385 16.24 -34.54 -10.62
CA GLU A 385 15.91 -34.40 -9.19
C GLU A 385 15.02 -33.18 -8.95
N LEU A 386 15.34 -32.04 -9.60
CA LEU A 386 14.53 -30.84 -9.50
C LEU A 386 13.14 -31.07 -10.07
N ARG A 387 13.02 -31.70 -11.23
CA ARG A 387 11.73 -32.03 -11.84
C ARG A 387 10.88 -32.94 -10.94
N SER A 388 11.52 -33.93 -10.34
CA SER A 388 10.87 -34.81 -9.36
C SER A 388 10.40 -34.03 -8.13
N ALA A 389 11.23 -33.13 -7.58
CA ALA A 389 10.91 -32.31 -6.44
C ALA A 389 9.75 -31.35 -6.72
N VAL A 390 9.78 -30.65 -7.86
CA VAL A 390 8.68 -29.76 -8.28
C VAL A 390 7.40 -30.54 -8.47
N THR A 391 7.44 -31.75 -9.06
CA THR A 391 6.27 -32.61 -9.22
C THR A 391 5.69 -33.04 -7.87
N ALA A 392 6.52 -33.36 -6.90
CA ALA A 392 6.08 -33.74 -5.56
C ALA A 392 5.41 -32.59 -4.79
N LEU A 393 5.81 -31.34 -5.06
CA LEU A 393 5.26 -30.15 -4.40
C LEU A 393 4.11 -29.50 -5.17
N ASN A 394 4.02 -29.62 -6.50
CA ASN A 394 2.96 -29.03 -7.32
C ASN A 394 1.72 -29.93 -7.39
N ARG A 395 0.99 -30.01 -6.29
CA ARG A 395 -0.19 -30.89 -6.15
C ARG A 395 -1.54 -30.17 -6.32
N HIS A 396 -1.54 -29.01 -6.95
CA HIS A 396 -2.74 -28.17 -7.10
C HIS A 396 -3.93 -28.90 -7.72
N ALA A 397 -3.72 -29.61 -8.84
CA ALA A 397 -4.77 -30.35 -9.52
C ALA A 397 -5.30 -31.53 -8.68
N GLN A 398 -4.40 -32.29 -8.03
CA GLN A 398 -4.78 -33.42 -7.17
C GLN A 398 -5.55 -32.97 -5.93
N GLN A 399 -5.25 -31.79 -5.41
CA GLN A 399 -5.84 -31.22 -4.20
C GLN A 399 -7.01 -30.27 -4.50
N SER A 400 -7.32 -30.00 -5.77
CA SER A 400 -8.36 -29.05 -6.19
C SER A 400 -8.18 -27.66 -5.55
N ARG A 401 -6.93 -27.22 -5.36
CA ARG A 401 -6.61 -25.90 -4.80
C ARG A 401 -6.10 -24.93 -5.86
N PRO A 402 -6.34 -23.62 -5.73
CA PRO A 402 -5.80 -22.63 -6.66
C PRO A 402 -4.27 -22.58 -6.59
N LEU A 403 -3.65 -22.13 -7.69
CA LEU A 403 -2.25 -21.71 -7.65
C LEU A 403 -2.10 -20.52 -6.69
N GLU A 404 -0.92 -20.33 -6.14
CA GLU A 404 -0.64 -19.22 -5.24
C GLU A 404 -0.93 -17.86 -5.89
N ARG A 405 -0.62 -17.69 -7.18
CA ARG A 405 -0.94 -16.49 -7.98
C ARG A 405 -2.44 -16.22 -8.13
N ASP A 406 -3.25 -17.26 -8.03
CA ASP A 406 -4.71 -17.21 -8.23
C ASP A 406 -5.47 -17.26 -6.90
N HIS A 407 -4.78 -17.08 -5.77
CA HIS A 407 -5.41 -17.04 -4.45
C HIS A 407 -6.42 -15.88 -4.34
N ALA A 408 -7.55 -16.12 -3.68
CA ALA A 408 -8.63 -15.14 -3.53
C ALA A 408 -8.18 -13.80 -2.96
N LEU A 409 -7.20 -13.79 -2.07
CA LEU A 409 -6.67 -12.56 -1.48
C LEU A 409 -5.85 -11.76 -2.50
N ALA A 410 -5.06 -12.42 -3.37
CA ALA A 410 -4.31 -11.77 -4.45
C ALA A 410 -5.24 -11.21 -5.55
N LEU A 411 -6.34 -11.92 -5.82
CA LEU A 411 -7.34 -11.55 -6.82
C LEU A 411 -8.63 -10.98 -6.20
N ARG A 412 -8.52 -10.29 -5.06
CA ARG A 412 -9.68 -9.82 -4.31
C ARG A 412 -10.64 -9.01 -5.18
N ASN A 413 -11.86 -9.53 -5.32
CA ASN A 413 -12.95 -8.91 -6.07
C ASN A 413 -14.23 -8.96 -5.22
N PRO A 414 -14.42 -8.01 -4.29
CA PRO A 414 -15.60 -7.96 -3.45
C PRO A 414 -16.85 -7.67 -4.27
N ALA A 415 -18.02 -8.04 -3.75
CA ALA A 415 -19.29 -7.70 -4.36
C ALA A 415 -19.44 -6.17 -4.54
N GLN A 416 -20.15 -5.76 -5.59
CA GLN A 416 -20.50 -4.35 -5.76
C GLN A 416 -21.44 -3.92 -4.63
N PRO A 417 -21.13 -2.85 -3.88
CA PRO A 417 -22.01 -2.42 -2.79
C PRO A 417 -23.35 -1.88 -3.30
N SER A 418 -24.42 -2.15 -2.54
CA SER A 418 -25.66 -1.43 -2.66
C SER A 418 -25.45 0.00 -2.18
N ILE A 419 -25.60 0.96 -3.06
CA ILE A 419 -25.39 2.39 -2.78
C ILE A 419 -26.65 2.97 -2.13
N PRO A 420 -26.57 3.56 -0.93
CA PRO A 420 -27.72 4.16 -0.28
C PRO A 420 -28.15 5.46 -0.97
N VAL A 421 -29.43 5.77 -0.85
CA VAL A 421 -29.98 7.07 -1.25
C VAL A 421 -30.11 7.93 0.00
N ILE A 422 -29.45 9.08 0.00
CA ILE A 422 -29.49 10.07 1.09
C ILE A 422 -30.13 11.35 0.58
N ASP A 423 -30.92 12.00 1.41
CA ASP A 423 -31.61 13.23 1.06
C ASP A 423 -30.64 14.40 0.83
N TRP A 424 -30.93 15.19 -0.18
CA TRP A 424 -30.25 16.46 -0.44
C TRP A 424 -30.65 17.50 0.61
N SER A 425 -29.78 18.43 0.92
CA SER A 425 -30.09 19.53 1.84
C SER A 425 -30.33 20.84 1.10
N SER A 426 -31.30 21.60 1.61
CA SER A 426 -31.53 23.01 1.22
C SER A 426 -30.99 23.99 2.26
N GLU A 427 -30.48 23.48 3.39
CA GLU A 427 -30.00 24.28 4.52
C GLU A 427 -28.48 24.31 4.58
N ALA A 428 -27.96 25.21 5.38
CA ALA A 428 -26.53 25.22 5.71
C ALA A 428 -26.20 24.03 6.62
N GLU A 429 -25.41 23.11 6.14
CA GLU A 429 -24.93 21.94 6.88
C GLU A 429 -23.41 21.76 6.72
N SER A 430 -22.80 21.05 7.64
CA SER A 430 -21.41 20.61 7.47
C SER A 430 -21.30 19.57 6.35
N PRO A 431 -20.42 19.77 5.36
CA PRO A 431 -20.19 18.77 4.32
C PRO A 431 -19.77 17.40 4.86
N MET A 432 -19.10 17.35 6.01
CA MET A 432 -18.73 16.09 6.68
C MET A 432 -19.94 15.29 7.17
N LEU A 433 -21.12 15.93 7.40
CA LEU A 433 -22.35 15.19 7.73
C LEU A 433 -22.86 14.36 6.55
N ALA A 434 -22.59 14.78 5.30
CA ALA A 434 -22.90 13.95 4.15
C ALA A 434 -22.11 12.64 4.17
N VAL A 435 -20.82 12.71 4.52
CA VAL A 435 -19.98 11.52 4.68
C VAL A 435 -20.48 10.63 5.81
N ASP A 436 -20.78 11.24 6.97
CA ASP A 436 -21.26 10.53 8.17
C ASP A 436 -22.53 9.72 7.88
N ARG A 437 -23.57 10.40 7.36
CA ARG A 437 -24.86 9.77 7.02
C ARG A 437 -24.69 8.70 5.92
N PHE A 438 -23.99 9.04 4.85
CA PHE A 438 -23.80 8.11 3.74
C PHE A 438 -23.06 6.85 4.14
N PHE A 439 -21.95 6.96 4.88
CA PHE A 439 -21.14 5.80 5.24
C PHE A 439 -21.83 4.87 6.24
N VAL A 440 -22.59 5.42 7.19
CA VAL A 440 -23.42 4.61 8.11
C VAL A 440 -24.45 3.79 7.32
N GLU A 441 -25.20 4.42 6.41
CA GLU A 441 -26.21 3.72 5.60
C GLU A 441 -25.55 2.74 4.61
N LEU A 442 -24.38 3.08 4.04
CA LEU A 442 -23.63 2.19 3.16
C LEU A 442 -23.22 0.91 3.88
N VAL A 443 -22.68 1.01 5.09
CA VAL A 443 -22.29 -0.17 5.89
C VAL A 443 -23.52 -0.97 6.30
N THR A 444 -24.61 -0.31 6.69
CA THR A 444 -25.86 -0.96 7.11
C THR A 444 -26.48 -1.75 5.96
N SER A 445 -26.45 -1.21 4.76
CA SER A 445 -26.98 -1.84 3.54
C SER A 445 -26.10 -2.96 2.98
N ASN A 446 -24.87 -3.11 3.48
CA ASN A 446 -23.87 -4.06 2.97
C ASN A 446 -23.19 -4.85 4.12
N PRO A 447 -23.95 -5.64 4.89
CA PRO A 447 -23.43 -6.30 6.10
C PRO A 447 -22.35 -7.34 5.80
N ASP A 448 -22.31 -7.89 4.58
CA ASP A 448 -21.32 -8.88 4.17
C ASP A 448 -19.97 -8.26 3.78
N LEU A 449 -19.90 -6.94 3.63
CA LEU A 449 -18.66 -6.22 3.36
C LEU A 449 -18.05 -5.72 4.67
N ARG A 450 -16.85 -6.22 4.98
CA ARG A 450 -16.14 -5.82 6.21
C ARG A 450 -15.87 -4.31 6.22
N ALA A 451 -16.45 -3.56 7.16
CA ALA A 451 -16.16 -2.15 7.32
C ALA A 451 -14.85 -1.91 8.11
N ARG A 452 -14.08 -0.88 7.72
CA ARG A 452 -12.94 -0.32 8.48
C ARG A 452 -12.94 1.18 8.38
N VAL A 453 -12.72 1.83 9.51
CA VAL A 453 -12.49 3.27 9.59
C VAL A 453 -11.12 3.51 10.21
N GLY A 454 -10.27 4.25 9.52
CA GLY A 454 -8.98 4.70 10.02
C GLY A 454 -9.07 6.15 10.46
N ASN A 455 -8.80 6.43 11.74
CA ASN A 455 -8.81 7.79 12.26
C ASN A 455 -7.77 7.97 13.36
N PRO A 456 -6.74 8.79 13.16
CA PRO A 456 -5.75 9.07 14.20
C PRO A 456 -6.19 10.17 15.18
N ASP A 457 -7.31 10.85 14.89
CA ASP A 457 -7.79 12.05 15.56
C ASP A 457 -9.15 11.82 16.25
N GLU A 458 -9.90 12.88 16.51
CA GLU A 458 -11.23 12.86 17.10
C GLU A 458 -12.33 12.81 16.02
N LEU A 459 -13.00 11.67 15.85
CA LEU A 459 -14.10 11.49 14.88
C LEU A 459 -15.27 12.47 15.15
N ALA A 460 -15.67 12.65 16.41
CA ALA A 460 -16.76 13.57 16.75
C ALA A 460 -16.42 15.02 16.39
N SER A 461 -15.17 15.46 16.63
CA SER A 461 -14.69 16.78 16.20
C SER A 461 -14.71 16.95 14.67
N ASN A 462 -14.54 15.86 13.95
CA ASN A 462 -14.59 15.80 12.49
C ASN A 462 -16.02 15.57 11.94
N ARG A 463 -17.05 15.74 12.77
CA ARG A 463 -18.48 15.57 12.40
C ARG A 463 -18.86 14.14 11.96
N LEU A 464 -18.14 13.12 12.40
CA LEU A 464 -18.38 11.70 12.11
C LEU A 464 -18.97 10.97 13.34
N SER A 465 -19.88 11.61 14.06
CA SER A 465 -20.49 11.06 15.28
C SER A 465 -21.41 9.87 15.01
N GLY A 466 -22.12 9.84 13.87
CA GLY A 466 -22.92 8.70 13.42
C GLY A 466 -22.06 7.48 13.15
N VAL A 467 -20.97 7.65 12.42
CA VAL A 467 -19.96 6.60 12.17
C VAL A 467 -19.39 6.07 13.49
N LEU A 468 -19.00 6.96 14.42
CA LEU A 468 -18.50 6.58 15.73
C LEU A 468 -19.51 5.73 16.53
N LYS A 469 -20.76 6.16 16.57
CA LYS A 469 -21.83 5.44 17.27
C LYS A 469 -22.13 4.08 16.65
N ALA A 470 -22.17 4.01 15.31
CA ALA A 470 -22.53 2.79 14.60
C ALA A 470 -21.40 1.76 14.59
N LEU A 471 -20.13 2.19 14.43
CA LEU A 471 -18.99 1.32 14.15
C LEU A 471 -18.02 1.14 15.32
N LYS A 472 -18.06 2.02 16.31
CA LYS A 472 -17.32 1.99 17.58
C LYS A 472 -15.80 1.86 17.47
N HIS A 473 -15.08 2.47 18.37
CA HIS A 473 -13.63 2.27 18.52
C HIS A 473 -13.30 0.82 18.87
N ARG A 474 -12.32 0.23 18.22
CA ARG A 474 -11.79 -1.10 18.54
C ARG A 474 -10.83 -0.99 19.72
N VAL A 475 -11.21 -1.51 20.85
CA VAL A 475 -10.43 -1.48 22.08
C VAL A 475 -10.39 -2.86 22.76
N LEU A 476 -9.46 -3.05 23.71
CA LEU A 476 -9.37 -4.28 24.50
C LEU A 476 -10.35 -4.28 25.69
N GLU A 477 -10.53 -3.11 26.30
CA GLU A 477 -11.37 -2.91 27.48
C GLU A 477 -12.29 -1.71 27.22
N PRO A 478 -13.53 -1.94 26.73
CA PRO A 478 -14.49 -0.87 26.48
C PRO A 478 -14.88 -0.14 27.76
N GLU A 479 -14.79 1.20 27.77
CA GLU A 479 -15.18 2.08 28.87
C GLU A 479 -16.46 2.87 28.58
N SER A 480 -16.96 2.83 27.35
CA SER A 480 -18.11 3.59 26.91
C SER A 480 -18.93 2.86 25.83
N GLU A 481 -20.13 3.36 25.54
CA GLU A 481 -20.96 2.86 24.44
C GLU A 481 -20.35 3.08 23.05
N LEU A 482 -19.35 3.97 22.94
CA LEU A 482 -18.63 4.27 21.69
C LEU A 482 -17.44 3.35 21.47
N GLU A 483 -17.25 2.36 22.30
CA GLU A 483 -16.14 1.40 22.27
C GLU A 483 -16.66 -0.03 22.23
N ALA A 484 -15.93 -0.91 21.56
CA ALA A 484 -16.21 -2.33 21.52
C ALA A 484 -14.95 -3.15 21.23
N ILE A 485 -14.91 -4.39 21.69
CA ILE A 485 -13.83 -5.35 21.37
C ILE A 485 -13.76 -5.57 19.86
N ASP A 486 -14.91 -5.71 19.20
CA ASP A 486 -15.08 -5.92 17.76
C ASP A 486 -15.35 -4.63 16.97
N GLY A 487 -15.11 -3.48 17.59
CA GLY A 487 -15.24 -2.16 16.94
C GLY A 487 -14.56 -2.11 15.57
N ARG A 488 -15.09 -1.31 14.67
CA ARG A 488 -14.60 -1.23 13.28
C ARG A 488 -13.68 -0.04 13.03
N ILE A 489 -13.54 0.84 14.03
CA ILE A 489 -12.70 2.04 13.96
C ILE A 489 -11.33 1.72 14.57
N ILE A 490 -10.31 1.85 13.75
CA ILE A 490 -8.91 1.71 14.13
C ILE A 490 -8.36 3.10 14.45
N THR A 491 -7.98 3.30 15.71
CA THR A 491 -7.46 4.58 16.20
C THR A 491 -6.03 4.41 16.73
N ALA A 492 -5.10 5.12 16.14
CA ALA A 492 -3.72 5.22 16.60
C ALA A 492 -3.18 6.62 16.23
N LEU A 493 -2.37 7.23 17.06
CA LEU A 493 -1.67 8.48 16.77
C LEU A 493 -0.53 8.24 15.76
N ASN A 494 -0.85 7.53 14.70
CA ASN A 494 0.02 7.16 13.61
C ASN A 494 -0.84 7.04 12.34
N GLU A 495 -0.80 8.07 11.52
CA GLU A 495 -1.61 8.19 10.30
C GLU A 495 -1.26 7.10 9.29
N GLU A 496 0.01 6.70 9.19
CA GLU A 496 0.45 5.62 8.32
C GLU A 496 -0.16 4.28 8.74
N ALA A 497 -0.17 3.97 10.03
CA ALA A 497 -0.76 2.73 10.54
C ALA A 497 -2.27 2.65 10.28
N VAL A 498 -3.02 3.74 10.54
CA VAL A 498 -4.49 3.72 10.35
C VAL A 498 -4.88 3.67 8.88
N VAL A 499 -4.17 4.36 7.97
CA VAL A 499 -4.43 4.23 6.53
C VAL A 499 -4.07 2.82 6.04
N SER A 500 -3.00 2.23 6.56
CA SER A 500 -2.56 0.88 6.23
C SER A 500 -3.59 -0.19 6.60
N ALA A 501 -4.27 -0.04 7.75
CA ALA A 501 -5.37 -0.91 8.14
C ALA A 501 -6.54 -0.88 7.14
N CYS A 502 -6.84 0.28 6.57
CA CYS A 502 -7.88 0.45 5.55
C CYS A 502 -7.41 -0.03 4.17
N LEU A 503 -6.17 0.28 3.76
CA LEU A 503 -5.57 -0.24 2.52
C LEU A 503 -5.52 -1.78 2.51
N ALA A 504 -5.27 -2.39 3.67
CA ALA A 504 -5.30 -3.83 3.84
C ALA A 504 -6.70 -4.44 3.73
N ASN A 505 -7.75 -3.71 4.05
CA ASN A 505 -9.13 -4.21 3.97
C ASN A 505 -9.64 -4.22 2.52
N LYS A 506 -9.01 -5.03 1.68
CA LYS A 506 -9.31 -5.17 0.25
C LYS A 506 -10.69 -5.78 -0.06
N ALA A 507 -11.33 -6.40 0.93
CA ALA A 507 -12.59 -7.11 0.79
C ALA A 507 -13.79 -6.30 1.29
N GLY A 508 -13.62 -5.04 1.65
CA GLY A 508 -14.69 -4.33 2.32
C GLY A 508 -14.77 -2.84 2.05
N LEU A 509 -15.53 -2.18 2.90
CA LEU A 509 -15.81 -0.76 2.85
C LEU A 509 -14.88 0.00 3.79
N ASN A 510 -14.19 1.01 3.27
CA ASN A 510 -13.22 1.76 4.04
C ASN A 510 -13.55 3.26 4.08
N LEU A 511 -13.15 3.90 5.17
CA LEU A 511 -13.17 5.34 5.35
C LEU A 511 -11.92 5.73 6.14
N VAL A 512 -11.15 6.70 5.64
CA VAL A 512 -10.03 7.29 6.38
C VAL A 512 -10.29 8.78 6.54
N ALA A 513 -10.17 9.29 7.76
CA ALA A 513 -10.31 10.72 8.03
C ALA A 513 -9.22 11.17 9.00
N SER A 514 -8.54 12.28 8.66
CA SER A 514 -7.54 12.93 9.52
C SER A 514 -7.51 14.43 9.27
N TYR A 515 -6.83 15.16 10.15
CA TYR A 515 -6.53 16.56 9.94
C TYR A 515 -5.59 16.71 8.74
N GLU A 516 -5.89 17.66 7.87
CA GLU A 516 -5.19 17.83 6.59
C GLU A 516 -3.67 17.87 6.74
N ALA A 517 -3.17 18.65 7.70
CA ALA A 517 -1.73 18.82 7.91
C ALA A 517 -1.00 17.50 8.26
N PHE A 518 -1.70 16.54 8.88
CA PHE A 518 -1.10 15.25 9.28
C PHE A 518 -1.27 14.17 8.23
N CYS A 519 -2.20 14.35 7.29
CA CYS A 519 -2.42 13.39 6.21
C CYS A 519 -1.14 13.11 5.40
N VAL A 520 -0.18 14.03 5.35
CA VAL A 520 1.09 13.84 4.64
C VAL A 520 1.85 12.58 5.11
N LYS A 521 1.69 12.17 6.38
CA LYS A 521 2.28 10.96 6.92
C LYS A 521 1.71 9.67 6.32
N MET A 522 0.54 9.72 5.69
CA MET A 522 -0.07 8.59 4.98
C MET A 522 0.54 8.37 3.60
N LEU A 523 1.25 9.36 3.06
CA LEU A 523 1.65 9.40 1.65
C LEU A 523 2.49 8.20 1.22
N GLY A 524 3.39 7.71 2.09
CA GLY A 524 4.23 6.54 1.80
C GLY A 524 3.39 5.29 1.51
N ALA A 525 2.50 4.93 2.42
CA ALA A 525 1.62 3.76 2.27
C ALA A 525 0.63 3.91 1.10
N VAL A 526 0.06 5.10 0.93
CA VAL A 526 -0.86 5.41 -0.18
C VAL A 526 -0.15 5.25 -1.53
N ARG A 527 1.05 5.83 -1.70
CA ARG A 527 1.83 5.72 -2.95
C ARG A 527 2.22 4.29 -3.27
N GLN A 528 2.55 3.47 -2.27
CA GLN A 528 2.80 2.05 -2.45
C GLN A 528 1.62 1.35 -3.12
N GLU A 529 0.41 1.59 -2.61
CA GLU A 529 -0.82 1.02 -3.19
C GLU A 529 -1.10 1.53 -4.61
N LEU A 530 -0.91 2.83 -4.85
CA LEU A 530 -1.13 3.43 -6.17
C LEU A 530 -0.17 2.86 -7.22
N ILE A 531 1.11 2.70 -6.89
CA ILE A 531 2.11 2.10 -7.77
C ILE A 531 1.70 0.67 -8.13
N PHE A 532 1.31 -0.13 -7.14
CA PHE A 532 0.90 -1.51 -7.37
C PHE A 532 -0.38 -1.61 -8.21
N ALA A 533 -1.41 -0.82 -7.88
CA ALA A 533 -2.66 -0.77 -8.66
C ALA A 533 -2.41 -0.33 -10.10
N ARG A 534 -1.51 0.63 -10.31
CA ARG A 534 -1.14 1.12 -11.65
C ARG A 534 -0.40 0.06 -12.46
N HIS A 535 0.56 -0.65 -11.85
CA HIS A 535 1.27 -1.76 -12.50
C HIS A 535 0.32 -2.89 -12.88
N GLN A 536 -0.61 -3.28 -12.00
CA GLN A 536 -1.64 -4.28 -12.31
C GLN A 536 -2.50 -3.86 -13.51
N LYS A 537 -2.92 -2.59 -13.55
CA LYS A 537 -3.70 -2.04 -14.65
C LYS A 537 -2.89 -2.04 -15.97
N ALA A 538 -1.62 -1.66 -15.93
CA ALA A 538 -0.74 -1.64 -17.09
C ALA A 538 -0.51 -3.03 -17.71
N VAL A 539 -0.62 -4.12 -16.93
CA VAL A 539 -0.52 -5.49 -17.42
C VAL A 539 -1.91 -6.13 -17.69
N GLY A 540 -2.97 -5.34 -17.77
CA GLY A 540 -4.32 -5.81 -18.11
C GLY A 540 -5.04 -6.56 -16.98
N ARG A 541 -4.60 -6.41 -15.73
CA ARG A 541 -5.19 -7.04 -14.53
C ARG A 541 -5.51 -5.98 -13.47
N PRO A 542 -6.42 -5.04 -13.74
CA PRO A 542 -6.71 -3.96 -12.82
C PRO A 542 -7.14 -4.47 -11.46
N ALA A 543 -6.67 -3.81 -10.42
CA ALA A 543 -7.08 -4.09 -9.04
C ALA A 543 -8.61 -3.99 -8.91
N GLN A 544 -9.21 -4.95 -8.21
CA GLN A 544 -10.67 -5.09 -8.09
C GLN A 544 -11.21 -4.69 -6.71
N TRP A 545 -10.36 -4.29 -5.76
CA TRP A 545 -10.82 -3.79 -4.47
C TRP A 545 -11.63 -2.50 -4.63
N LEU A 546 -12.61 -2.28 -3.72
CA LEU A 546 -13.49 -1.11 -3.75
C LEU A 546 -12.73 0.16 -3.42
N GLY A 547 -12.98 1.20 -4.21
CA GLY A 547 -12.47 2.55 -3.93
C GLY A 547 -13.02 3.10 -2.62
N PHE A 548 -12.27 4.00 -2.00
CA PHE A 548 -12.69 4.67 -0.77
C PHE A 548 -12.04 6.05 -0.60
N PRO A 549 -12.64 6.94 0.22
CA PRO A 549 -12.10 8.25 0.44
C PRO A 549 -11.00 8.28 1.51
N LEU A 550 -9.97 9.07 1.25
CA LEU A 550 -9.00 9.59 2.20
C LEU A 550 -9.40 11.04 2.47
N ILE A 551 -9.98 11.30 3.63
CA ILE A 551 -10.55 12.61 3.95
C ILE A 551 -9.53 13.45 4.70
N ALA A 552 -9.14 14.56 4.08
CA ALA A 552 -8.40 15.65 4.70
C ALA A 552 -9.41 16.69 5.19
N THR A 553 -9.66 16.74 6.50
CA THR A 553 -10.61 17.65 7.13
C THR A 553 -9.98 18.45 8.27
N SER A 554 -10.72 19.27 8.98
CA SER A 554 -10.10 20.26 9.88
C SER A 554 -8.96 20.98 9.16
N HIS A 555 -9.24 21.37 7.93
CA HIS A 555 -8.21 21.72 6.97
C HIS A 555 -7.59 23.11 7.22
N THR A 556 -6.56 23.41 6.49
CA THR A 556 -5.68 24.58 6.62
C THR A 556 -6.43 25.90 6.86
N TRP A 557 -7.53 26.12 6.18
CA TRP A 557 -8.27 27.41 6.23
C TRP A 557 -9.17 27.57 7.45
N GLU A 558 -9.50 26.49 8.17
CA GLU A 558 -10.37 26.52 9.35
C GLU A 558 -9.70 26.10 10.66
N ASN A 559 -8.42 25.74 10.64
CA ASN A 559 -7.69 25.24 11.81
C ASN A 559 -6.81 26.31 12.47
N GLY A 560 -7.40 27.45 12.80
CA GLY A 560 -6.67 28.52 13.48
C GLY A 560 -6.35 28.21 14.95
N LYS A 561 -7.14 27.35 15.62
CA LYS A 561 -6.94 27.00 17.04
C LYS A 561 -5.54 26.45 17.34
N ASN A 562 -5.02 25.63 16.44
CA ASN A 562 -3.77 24.88 16.61
C ASN A 562 -2.59 25.53 15.87
N GLU A 563 -2.79 26.71 15.33
CA GLU A 563 -1.79 27.50 14.62
C GLU A 563 -1.20 26.82 13.38
N GLN A 564 -0.08 27.33 12.91
CA GLN A 564 0.57 26.93 11.66
C GLN A 564 1.03 25.47 11.65
N SER A 565 1.26 24.87 12.82
CA SER A 565 1.62 23.44 12.91
C SER A 565 0.52 22.49 12.38
N HIS A 566 -0.73 22.98 12.27
CA HIS A 566 -1.89 22.26 11.76
C HIS A 566 -2.40 22.84 10.44
N GLN A 567 -1.59 23.61 9.73
CA GLN A 567 -1.94 24.30 8.50
C GLN A 567 -0.94 23.92 7.41
N ASP A 568 -1.28 22.91 6.60
CA ASP A 568 -0.46 22.43 5.48
C ASP A 568 -1.34 21.71 4.43
N THR A 569 -1.11 22.01 3.17
CA THR A 569 -1.84 21.48 2.01
C THR A 569 -1.06 20.41 1.23
N SER A 570 0.13 20.01 1.70
CA SER A 570 1.07 19.17 0.96
C SER A 570 0.52 17.81 0.57
N PHE A 571 -0.40 17.22 1.35
CA PHE A 571 -0.94 15.90 1.07
C PHE A 571 -1.75 15.86 -0.23
N CYS A 572 -2.76 16.73 -0.35
CA CYS A 572 -3.58 16.80 -1.55
C CYS A 572 -2.77 17.25 -2.78
N GLU A 573 -1.80 18.15 -2.58
CA GLU A 573 -0.88 18.63 -3.62
C GLU A 573 -0.02 17.50 -4.18
N SER A 574 0.54 16.66 -3.30
CA SER A 574 1.34 15.49 -3.71
C SER A 574 0.49 14.47 -4.47
N LEU A 575 -0.72 14.18 -3.99
CA LEU A 575 -1.64 13.24 -4.63
C LEU A 575 -2.21 13.75 -5.95
N LEU A 576 -2.33 15.07 -6.13
CA LEU A 576 -2.71 15.66 -7.41
C LEU A 576 -1.66 15.37 -8.50
N GLY A 577 -0.40 15.14 -8.11
CA GLY A 577 0.69 14.71 -8.99
C GLY A 577 0.59 13.25 -9.46
N GLU A 578 -0.16 12.39 -8.77
CA GLU A 578 -0.31 10.97 -9.11
C GLU A 578 -1.16 10.75 -10.38
N MET A 579 -1.18 9.51 -10.89
CA MET A 579 -1.96 9.15 -12.08
C MET A 579 -3.46 9.19 -11.77
N HIS A 580 -4.22 9.97 -12.53
CA HIS A 580 -5.63 10.25 -12.24
C HIS A 580 -6.55 9.03 -12.35
N ASP A 581 -6.14 8.01 -13.07
CA ASP A 581 -6.87 6.75 -13.21
C ASP A 581 -6.82 5.84 -11.97
N VAL A 582 -5.89 6.09 -11.03
CA VAL A 582 -5.79 5.37 -9.75
C VAL A 582 -5.97 6.29 -8.53
N MET A 583 -5.86 7.61 -8.70
CA MET A 583 -5.99 8.60 -7.61
C MET A 583 -6.79 9.83 -8.04
N ARG A 584 -7.82 10.19 -7.29
CA ARG A 584 -8.58 11.43 -7.44
C ARG A 584 -8.24 12.39 -6.31
N VAL A 585 -8.25 13.69 -6.59
CA VAL A 585 -8.24 14.75 -5.58
C VAL A 585 -9.44 15.67 -5.83
N VAL A 586 -10.33 15.77 -4.85
CA VAL A 586 -11.58 16.50 -4.96
C VAL A 586 -11.79 17.50 -3.82
N PHE A 587 -12.37 18.62 -4.12
CA PHE A 587 -12.64 19.74 -3.22
C PHE A 587 -14.15 20.05 -3.19
N PRO A 588 -15.00 19.24 -2.54
CA PRO A 588 -16.41 19.58 -2.42
C PRO A 588 -16.61 20.84 -1.54
N SER A 589 -17.59 21.68 -1.86
CA SER A 589 -17.77 22.96 -1.19
C SER A 589 -18.92 22.99 -0.20
N ASP A 590 -19.86 22.05 -0.30
CA ASP A 590 -21.05 21.96 0.53
C ASP A 590 -21.50 20.51 0.74
N TYR A 591 -22.59 20.34 1.50
CA TYR A 591 -23.18 19.03 1.78
C TYR A 591 -23.54 18.28 0.49
N ASN A 592 -24.23 18.95 -0.45
CA ASN A 592 -24.72 18.30 -1.67
C ASN A 592 -23.60 17.89 -2.62
N SER A 593 -22.63 18.75 -2.87
CA SER A 593 -21.46 18.41 -3.71
C SER A 593 -20.61 17.29 -3.11
N THR A 594 -20.57 17.18 -1.76
CA THR A 594 -19.95 16.06 -1.06
C THR A 594 -20.73 14.78 -1.27
N LEU A 595 -22.06 14.83 -1.06
CA LEU A 595 -22.95 13.69 -1.20
C LEU A 595 -22.90 13.09 -2.61
N ALA A 596 -22.90 13.94 -3.66
CA ALA A 596 -22.85 13.52 -5.06
C ALA A 596 -21.59 12.71 -5.43
N LEU A 597 -20.45 12.93 -4.75
CA LEU A 597 -19.19 12.23 -5.03
C LEU A 597 -19.17 10.80 -4.48
N LEU A 598 -19.82 10.55 -3.34
CA LEU A 598 -19.66 9.31 -2.57
C LEU A 598 -20.11 8.05 -3.33
N PRO A 599 -21.25 8.03 -4.06
CA PRO A 599 -21.64 6.89 -4.88
C PRO A 599 -20.56 6.46 -5.86
N GLY A 600 -19.99 7.40 -6.60
CA GLY A 600 -18.93 7.15 -7.58
C GLY A 600 -17.62 6.69 -6.95
N ILE A 601 -17.29 7.13 -5.73
CA ILE A 601 -16.10 6.72 -5.00
C ILE A 601 -16.23 5.24 -4.58
N TYR A 602 -17.31 4.86 -3.93
CA TYR A 602 -17.51 3.49 -3.44
C TYR A 602 -17.89 2.48 -4.52
N SER A 603 -18.33 2.94 -5.70
CA SER A 603 -18.53 2.09 -6.87
C SER A 603 -17.26 1.88 -7.70
N ALA A 604 -16.24 2.70 -7.52
CA ALA A 604 -14.96 2.57 -8.22
C ALA A 604 -14.17 1.35 -7.75
N ARG A 605 -13.28 0.85 -8.62
CA ARG A 605 -12.38 -0.26 -8.30
C ARG A 605 -10.93 0.13 -8.57
N GLY A 606 -10.04 -0.24 -7.65
CA GLY A 606 -8.60 0.03 -7.77
C GLY A 606 -8.25 1.52 -7.81
N ARG A 607 -9.10 2.39 -7.26
CA ARG A 607 -8.92 3.85 -7.31
C ARG A 607 -9.22 4.48 -5.95
N LEU A 608 -8.28 5.25 -5.42
CA LEU A 608 -8.46 6.04 -4.20
C LEU A 608 -8.94 7.46 -4.51
N SER A 609 -9.54 8.11 -3.52
CA SER A 609 -10.01 9.50 -3.63
C SER A 609 -9.59 10.32 -2.42
N CYS A 610 -8.74 11.32 -2.59
CA CYS A 610 -8.48 12.32 -1.57
C CYS A 610 -9.61 13.36 -1.62
N MET A 611 -10.32 13.52 -0.51
CA MET A 611 -11.37 14.51 -0.38
C MET A 611 -10.96 15.57 0.63
N VAL A 612 -10.78 16.79 0.18
CA VAL A 612 -10.48 17.94 1.06
C VAL A 612 -11.80 18.61 1.43
N ILE A 613 -12.28 18.37 2.65
CA ILE A 613 -13.63 18.71 3.08
C ILE A 613 -13.62 19.63 4.29
N PRO A 614 -14.30 20.81 4.24
CA PRO A 614 -14.51 21.63 5.43
C PRO A 614 -15.44 20.93 6.43
N LYS A 615 -15.16 21.05 7.72
CA LYS A 615 -16.03 20.50 8.77
C LYS A 615 -17.05 21.49 9.30
N ARG A 616 -16.88 22.79 9.01
CA ARG A 616 -17.83 23.82 9.40
C ARG A 616 -19.05 23.80 8.51
N GLU A 617 -20.16 24.39 8.98
CA GLU A 617 -21.36 24.55 8.20
C GLU A 617 -21.10 25.46 7.00
N SER A 618 -21.60 25.01 5.84
CA SER A 618 -21.55 25.73 4.57
C SER A 618 -22.96 25.88 4.03
N PRO A 619 -23.33 27.03 3.42
CA PRO A 619 -24.60 27.15 2.72
C PRO A 619 -24.74 26.07 1.64
N ALA A 620 -25.96 25.56 1.43
CA ALA A 620 -26.26 24.73 0.26
C ALA A 620 -26.16 25.60 -1.02
N ARG A 621 -25.04 25.45 -1.72
CA ARG A 621 -24.72 26.27 -2.90
C ARG A 621 -25.18 25.63 -4.17
N PHE A 622 -25.19 24.32 -4.23
CA PHE A 622 -25.54 23.54 -5.39
C PHE A 622 -26.77 22.68 -5.11
N ASP A 623 -27.73 22.70 -6.03
CA ASP A 623 -28.83 21.75 -5.99
C ASP A 623 -28.38 20.34 -6.40
N ALA A 624 -29.32 19.38 -6.40
CA ALA A 624 -29.02 17.97 -6.73
C ALA A 624 -28.46 17.83 -8.16
N SER A 625 -28.98 18.56 -9.13
CA SER A 625 -28.55 18.49 -10.54
C SER A 625 -27.16 19.08 -10.74
N GLN A 626 -26.91 20.24 -10.15
CA GLN A 626 -25.59 20.90 -10.18
C GLN A 626 -24.53 20.07 -9.47
N SER A 627 -24.89 19.48 -8.32
CA SER A 627 -23.97 18.60 -7.55
C SER A 627 -23.63 17.33 -8.32
N GLN A 628 -24.61 16.74 -9.02
CA GLN A 628 -24.35 15.57 -9.88
C GLN A 628 -23.47 15.95 -11.07
N GLN A 629 -23.71 17.10 -11.71
CA GLN A 629 -22.86 17.59 -12.79
C GLN A 629 -21.43 17.81 -12.32
N LEU A 630 -21.22 18.38 -11.13
CA LEU A 630 -19.89 18.52 -10.51
C LEU A 630 -19.22 17.17 -10.27
N ALA A 631 -19.94 16.16 -9.77
CA ALA A 631 -19.40 14.82 -9.57
C ALA A 631 -18.99 14.15 -10.90
N ASP A 632 -19.76 14.37 -11.97
CA ASP A 632 -19.54 13.77 -13.28
C ASP A 632 -18.45 14.48 -14.09
N GLN A 633 -18.37 15.81 -14.01
CA GLN A 633 -17.48 16.63 -14.83
C GLN A 633 -16.27 17.18 -14.06
N GLY A 634 -16.35 17.26 -12.74
CA GLY A 634 -15.30 17.83 -11.88
C GLY A 634 -15.21 19.36 -11.91
N ALA A 635 -16.01 20.04 -12.74
CA ALA A 635 -16.12 21.49 -12.80
C ALA A 635 -17.50 21.92 -13.26
N LEU A 636 -17.93 23.13 -12.86
CA LEU A 636 -19.24 23.69 -13.18
C LEU A 636 -19.13 25.20 -13.44
N LEU A 637 -19.82 25.70 -14.47
CA LEU A 637 -20.09 27.11 -14.61
C LEU A 637 -21.15 27.50 -13.54
N VAL A 638 -20.71 28.33 -12.59
CA VAL A 638 -21.55 28.73 -11.45
C VAL A 638 -22.46 29.87 -11.84
N ASP A 639 -21.88 30.92 -12.45
CA ASP A 639 -22.60 32.14 -12.84
C ASP A 639 -21.75 32.97 -13.80
N GLU A 640 -22.38 33.93 -14.49
CA GLU A 640 -21.70 34.89 -15.38
C GLU A 640 -22.44 36.21 -15.43
N PHE A 641 -21.70 37.31 -15.65
CA PHE A 641 -22.25 38.64 -15.78
C PHE A 641 -21.73 39.32 -17.05
N HIS A 642 -22.65 39.74 -17.90
CA HIS A 642 -22.39 40.43 -19.17
C HIS A 642 -22.26 41.93 -18.96
N GLY A 643 -21.20 42.38 -18.29
CA GLY A 643 -20.89 43.81 -18.12
C GLY A 643 -20.12 44.39 -19.29
N VAL A 644 -19.31 45.42 -19.01
CA VAL A 644 -18.43 46.07 -19.99
C VAL A 644 -17.00 45.61 -19.82
N GLY A 645 -16.15 45.88 -20.84
CA GLY A 645 -14.72 45.56 -20.82
C GLY A 645 -14.39 44.10 -21.17
N GLU A 646 -13.12 43.77 -21.09
CA GLU A 646 -12.67 42.37 -21.26
C GLU A 646 -13.20 41.50 -20.12
N PRO A 647 -13.85 40.38 -20.39
CA PRO A 647 -14.38 39.54 -19.33
C PRO A 647 -13.26 38.84 -18.55
N VAL A 648 -13.42 38.75 -17.23
CA VAL A 648 -12.50 38.00 -16.34
C VAL A 648 -13.07 36.63 -16.09
N LEU A 649 -12.30 35.55 -16.37
CA LEU A 649 -12.64 34.20 -15.96
C LEU A 649 -12.12 33.98 -14.53
N LEU A 650 -13.04 33.91 -13.58
CA LEU A 650 -12.80 33.57 -12.18
C LEU A 650 -12.88 32.04 -12.03
N ILE A 651 -11.90 31.43 -11.40
CA ILE A 651 -11.80 29.98 -11.20
C ILE A 651 -11.60 29.75 -9.71
N ALA A 652 -12.56 29.13 -9.04
CA ALA A 652 -12.48 28.82 -7.62
C ALA A 652 -12.29 27.31 -7.39
N CYS A 653 -11.33 26.92 -6.55
CA CYS A 653 -11.06 25.54 -6.13
C CYS A 653 -10.94 25.49 -4.61
N GLY A 654 -11.95 24.95 -3.95
CA GLY A 654 -12.12 24.92 -2.49
C GLY A 654 -13.30 25.72 -1.98
N ALA A 655 -13.87 25.30 -0.85
CA ALA A 655 -15.13 25.86 -0.33
C ALA A 655 -15.04 27.34 0.06
N TYR A 656 -14.02 27.72 0.81
CA TYR A 656 -13.82 29.11 1.24
C TYR A 656 -13.39 29.99 0.06
N GLN A 657 -12.61 29.45 -0.86
CA GLN A 657 -12.21 30.11 -2.10
C GLN A 657 -13.43 30.44 -2.99
N LEU A 658 -14.40 29.51 -3.08
CA LEU A 658 -15.65 29.77 -3.81
C LEU A 658 -16.43 30.89 -3.15
N THR A 659 -16.54 30.90 -1.82
CA THR A 659 -17.25 31.94 -1.08
C THR A 659 -16.65 33.33 -1.36
N GLU A 660 -15.36 33.49 -1.25
CA GLU A 660 -14.69 34.76 -1.49
C GLU A 660 -14.71 35.16 -2.97
N THR A 661 -14.65 34.19 -3.89
CA THR A 661 -14.77 34.47 -5.32
C THR A 661 -16.17 34.95 -5.71
N LEU A 662 -17.24 34.42 -5.10
CA LEU A 662 -18.60 34.92 -5.29
C LEU A 662 -18.79 36.37 -4.80
N ARG A 663 -18.19 36.70 -3.63
CA ARG A 663 -18.19 38.08 -3.12
C ARG A 663 -17.44 39.03 -4.06
N ALA A 664 -16.30 38.60 -4.59
CA ALA A 664 -15.55 39.35 -5.57
C ALA A 664 -16.35 39.55 -6.88
N ALA A 665 -17.00 38.50 -7.38
CA ALA A 665 -17.87 38.57 -8.56
C ALA A 665 -19.02 39.54 -8.38
N GLN A 666 -19.65 39.55 -7.20
CA GLN A 666 -20.67 40.55 -6.86
C GLN A 666 -20.10 41.97 -6.94
N ARG A 667 -18.94 42.25 -6.34
CA ARG A 667 -18.28 43.56 -6.41
C ARG A 667 -17.97 43.98 -7.86
N LEU A 668 -17.51 43.05 -8.70
CA LEU A 668 -17.25 43.31 -10.13
C LEU A 668 -18.55 43.68 -10.86
N SER A 669 -19.70 43.04 -10.52
CA SER A 669 -21.02 43.38 -11.07
C SER A 669 -21.47 44.78 -10.70
N GLU A 670 -21.25 45.20 -9.43
CA GLU A 670 -21.57 46.55 -8.94
C GLU A 670 -20.83 47.64 -9.73
N HIS A 671 -19.65 47.29 -10.27
CA HIS A 671 -18.84 48.15 -11.14
C HIS A 671 -19.02 47.86 -12.63
N ASN A 672 -20.04 47.09 -13.00
CA ASN A 672 -20.39 46.73 -14.38
C ASN A 672 -19.24 46.04 -15.17
N GLN A 673 -18.30 45.38 -14.47
CA GLN A 673 -17.21 44.59 -15.09
C GLN A 673 -17.74 43.22 -15.50
N ALA A 674 -17.50 42.83 -16.75
CA ALA A 674 -17.88 41.49 -17.22
C ALA A 674 -17.00 40.39 -16.58
N TRP A 675 -17.66 39.31 -16.17
CA TRP A 675 -16.97 38.14 -15.57
C TRP A 675 -17.73 36.84 -15.83
N ARG A 676 -17.00 35.72 -15.67
CA ARG A 676 -17.55 34.37 -15.66
C ARG A 676 -16.90 33.60 -14.54
N LEU A 677 -17.68 32.81 -13.76
CA LEU A 677 -17.16 32.03 -12.60
C LEU A 677 -17.34 30.55 -12.81
N VAL A 678 -16.24 29.81 -12.75
CA VAL A 678 -16.21 28.34 -12.80
C VAL A 678 -15.75 27.81 -11.46
N TYR A 679 -16.53 26.91 -10.87
CA TYR A 679 -16.09 26.12 -9.72
C TYR A 679 -15.38 24.85 -10.18
N LEU A 680 -14.19 24.60 -9.65
CA LEU A 680 -13.31 23.49 -9.98
C LEU A 680 -13.24 22.53 -8.79
N GLN A 681 -14.03 21.45 -8.86
CA GLN A 681 -14.09 20.45 -7.80
C GLN A 681 -13.01 19.37 -7.94
N GLU A 682 -12.66 18.95 -9.17
CA GLU A 682 -11.70 17.88 -9.45
C GLU A 682 -10.67 18.31 -10.50
N PRO A 683 -9.59 19.00 -10.08
CA PRO A 683 -8.58 19.54 -11.01
C PRO A 683 -7.94 18.50 -11.94
N GLY A 684 -7.80 17.25 -11.45
CA GLY A 684 -7.18 16.17 -12.22
C GLY A 684 -7.88 15.84 -13.54
N ARG A 685 -9.19 16.14 -13.67
CA ARG A 685 -9.95 15.93 -14.92
C ARG A 685 -9.61 16.91 -16.04
N LEU A 686 -9.02 18.04 -15.72
CA LEU A 686 -8.80 19.15 -16.63
C LEU A 686 -7.36 19.23 -17.14
N ARG A 687 -6.47 18.41 -16.64
CA ARG A 687 -5.10 18.36 -17.10
C ARG A 687 -4.94 17.59 -18.42
N MET A 688 -3.84 17.79 -19.12
CA MET A 688 -3.45 16.93 -20.23
C MET A 688 -3.15 15.52 -19.71
N ALA A 689 -3.82 14.52 -20.30
CA ALA A 689 -3.56 13.12 -19.96
C ALA A 689 -2.11 12.74 -20.34
N ARG A 690 -1.44 12.03 -19.45
CA ARG A 690 -0.04 11.60 -19.64
C ARG A 690 0.09 10.30 -20.44
N ASP A 691 -0.99 9.51 -20.48
CA ASP A 691 -1.08 8.28 -21.25
C ASP A 691 -2.55 7.88 -21.54
N PRO A 692 -2.79 6.83 -22.37
CA PRO A 692 -4.15 6.41 -22.73
C PRO A 692 -5.02 5.96 -21.54
N LEU A 693 -4.45 5.36 -20.48
CA LEU A 693 -5.22 4.94 -19.32
C LEU A 693 -5.73 6.13 -18.49
N GLU A 694 -4.94 7.18 -18.41
CA GLU A 694 -5.35 8.41 -17.74
C GLU A 694 -6.36 9.21 -18.58
N ALA A 695 -6.27 9.15 -19.92
CA ALA A 695 -7.16 9.87 -20.82
C ALA A 695 -8.64 9.49 -20.66
N GLU A 696 -8.95 8.30 -20.19
CA GLU A 696 -10.31 7.85 -19.90
C GLU A 696 -10.97 8.64 -18.74
N PHE A 697 -10.17 9.32 -17.93
CA PHE A 697 -10.60 10.05 -16.73
C PHE A 697 -10.49 11.57 -16.85
N THR A 698 -10.06 12.09 -18.00
CA THR A 698 -9.99 13.52 -18.28
C THR A 698 -11.17 14.01 -19.12
N LEU A 699 -11.48 15.28 -19.02
CA LEU A 699 -12.52 15.90 -19.87
C LEU A 699 -12.07 16.00 -21.33
N SER A 700 -13.05 15.98 -22.24
CA SER A 700 -12.80 16.26 -23.66
C SER A 700 -12.39 17.73 -23.88
N THR A 701 -11.71 18.00 -25.01
CA THR A 701 -11.34 19.37 -25.39
C THR A 701 -12.58 20.27 -25.51
N GLU A 702 -13.71 19.76 -26.00
CA GLU A 702 -14.96 20.49 -26.13
C GLU A 702 -15.54 20.89 -24.76
N GLN A 703 -15.55 19.96 -23.80
CA GLN A 703 -16.00 20.25 -22.43
C GLN A 703 -15.10 21.29 -21.76
N ILE A 704 -13.79 21.17 -21.95
CA ILE A 704 -12.81 22.13 -21.42
C ILE A 704 -13.04 23.50 -22.04
N GLU A 705 -13.22 23.62 -23.37
CA GLU A 705 -13.44 24.89 -24.06
C GLU A 705 -14.78 25.54 -23.63
N THR A 706 -15.81 24.74 -23.34
CA THR A 706 -17.10 25.24 -22.83
C THR A 706 -16.95 25.92 -21.46
N LEU A 707 -16.13 25.35 -20.56
CA LEU A 707 -15.93 25.88 -19.21
C LEU A 707 -14.85 26.98 -19.18
N PHE A 708 -13.79 26.82 -19.96
CA PHE A 708 -12.58 27.66 -19.98
C PHE A 708 -12.27 28.17 -21.37
N PRO A 709 -13.16 29.04 -21.98
CA PRO A 709 -12.99 29.47 -23.36
C PRO A 709 -11.62 30.14 -23.59
N GLN A 710 -10.96 29.79 -24.70
CA GLN A 710 -9.72 30.47 -25.10
C GLN A 710 -9.95 31.94 -25.41
N ALA A 711 -11.16 32.31 -25.83
CA ALA A 711 -11.58 33.69 -26.04
C ALA A 711 -11.61 34.54 -24.76
N MET A 712 -11.49 33.89 -23.56
CA MET A 712 -11.41 34.55 -22.24
C MET A 712 -10.00 34.38 -21.66
N PRO A 713 -8.99 35.10 -22.12
CA PRO A 713 -7.61 34.88 -21.69
C PRO A 713 -7.29 35.47 -20.31
N ARG A 714 -8.09 36.40 -19.80
CA ARG A 714 -7.90 37.07 -18.52
C ARG A 714 -8.42 36.15 -17.40
N ARG A 715 -7.52 35.55 -16.59
CA ARG A 715 -7.91 34.50 -15.63
C ARG A 715 -7.40 34.77 -14.23
N VAL A 716 -8.27 34.59 -13.25
CA VAL A 716 -7.93 34.62 -11.81
C VAL A 716 -8.32 33.29 -11.20
N MET A 717 -7.33 32.52 -10.75
CA MET A 717 -7.49 31.26 -10.04
C MET A 717 -7.40 31.51 -8.54
N VAL A 718 -8.34 31.00 -7.77
CA VAL A 718 -8.34 31.05 -6.29
C VAL A 718 -8.42 29.63 -5.76
N THR A 719 -7.38 29.15 -5.12
CA THR A 719 -7.25 27.74 -4.78
C THR A 719 -7.04 27.48 -3.29
N HIS A 720 -7.53 26.34 -2.82
CA HIS A 720 -7.24 25.82 -1.50
C HIS A 720 -5.74 25.54 -1.31
N MET A 721 -5.08 25.06 -2.36
CA MET A 721 -3.68 24.67 -2.42
C MET A 721 -2.73 25.88 -2.57
N ARG A 722 -1.43 25.60 -2.59
CA ARG A 722 -0.44 26.60 -3.03
C ARG A 722 -0.70 27.00 -4.49
N PRO A 723 -0.69 28.30 -4.81
CA PRO A 723 -1.03 28.79 -6.17
C PRO A 723 -0.20 28.17 -7.27
N GLU A 724 1.09 27.92 -7.01
CA GLU A 724 2.04 27.36 -7.96
C GLU A 724 1.65 25.93 -8.36
N VAL A 725 1.09 25.16 -7.44
CA VAL A 725 0.67 23.78 -7.69
C VAL A 725 -0.49 23.74 -8.68
N LEU A 726 -1.57 24.47 -8.41
CA LEU A 726 -2.71 24.50 -9.32
C LEU A 726 -2.35 25.10 -10.67
N ARG A 727 -1.60 26.22 -10.66
CA ARG A 727 -1.14 26.88 -11.88
C ARG A 727 -0.30 25.95 -12.76
N GLY A 728 0.64 25.21 -12.15
CA GLY A 728 1.47 24.24 -12.86
C GLY A 728 0.66 23.06 -13.41
N HIS A 729 -0.27 22.53 -12.60
CA HIS A 729 -1.12 21.42 -12.98
C HIS A 729 -2.06 21.73 -14.14
N LEU A 730 -2.59 22.95 -14.18
CA LEU A 730 -3.55 23.43 -15.18
C LEU A 730 -2.94 24.44 -16.17
N SER A 731 -1.63 24.35 -16.42
CA SER A 731 -0.93 25.27 -17.34
C SER A 731 -1.52 25.26 -18.76
N ASN A 732 -2.11 24.14 -19.20
CA ASN A 732 -2.86 24.04 -20.46
C ASN A 732 -4.12 24.92 -20.51
N LEU A 733 -4.63 25.37 -19.38
CA LEU A 733 -5.78 26.28 -19.29
C LEU A 733 -5.35 27.76 -19.18
N LEU A 734 -4.12 28.10 -19.42
CA LEU A 734 -3.60 29.48 -19.32
C LEU A 734 -3.16 29.99 -20.68
N PRO A 735 -4.09 30.47 -21.56
CA PRO A 735 -3.74 30.98 -22.89
C PRO A 735 -2.86 32.24 -22.81
N ASP A 736 -2.99 33.03 -21.76
CA ASP A 736 -2.16 34.22 -21.48
C ASP A 736 -1.60 34.18 -20.06
N PRO A 737 -0.45 33.49 -19.83
CA PRO A 737 0.12 33.37 -18.49
C PRO A 737 0.56 34.69 -17.86
N LEU A 738 0.84 35.74 -18.68
CA LEU A 738 1.27 37.05 -18.20
C LEU A 738 0.09 37.85 -17.59
N HIS A 739 -1.11 37.65 -18.13
CA HIS A 739 -2.33 38.27 -17.64
C HIS A 739 -3.23 37.27 -16.91
N SER A 740 -2.63 36.31 -16.23
CA SER A 740 -3.29 35.37 -15.35
C SER A 740 -2.70 35.48 -13.93
N ARG A 741 -3.57 35.39 -12.92
CA ARG A 741 -3.17 35.39 -11.50
C ARG A 741 -3.66 34.13 -10.82
N ALA A 742 -2.88 33.66 -9.84
CA ALA A 742 -3.28 32.57 -8.96
C ALA A 742 -3.07 32.97 -7.51
N LEU A 743 -4.10 32.80 -6.70
CA LEU A 743 -4.16 33.08 -5.27
C LEU A 743 -4.42 31.76 -4.54
N GLY A 744 -3.81 31.55 -3.38
CA GLY A 744 -3.94 30.32 -2.61
C GLY A 744 -3.15 30.40 -1.31
N TYR A 745 -2.89 29.25 -0.70
CA TYR A 745 -2.12 29.14 0.54
C TYR A 745 -0.64 29.47 0.29
N ILE A 746 -0.16 30.56 0.91
CA ILE A 746 1.22 31.03 0.79
C ILE A 746 2.01 30.86 2.11
N ASN A 747 1.67 29.84 2.88
CA ASN A 747 2.29 29.54 4.19
C ASN A 747 2.17 30.68 5.22
N GLN A 748 1.19 31.54 5.10
CA GLN A 748 0.84 32.51 6.13
C GLN A 748 -0.27 31.93 7.01
N GLY A 749 0.00 31.82 8.30
CA GLY A 749 -0.91 31.16 9.23
C GLY A 749 -0.78 31.73 10.64
N GLY A 750 -1.37 31.02 11.56
CA GLY A 750 -1.36 31.38 12.98
C GLY A 750 -2.74 31.20 13.61
N THR A 751 -2.96 31.82 14.76
CA THR A 751 -4.25 31.82 15.47
C THR A 751 -5.21 32.80 14.82
N LEU A 752 -5.74 32.43 13.64
CA LEU A 752 -6.65 33.24 12.81
C LEU A 752 -7.95 32.47 12.57
N ASP A 753 -9.05 33.18 12.48
CA ASP A 753 -10.30 32.62 11.93
C ASP A 753 -10.22 32.51 10.38
N GLU A 754 -11.25 31.96 9.76
CA GLU A 754 -11.26 31.71 8.31
C GLU A 754 -11.03 33.01 7.52
N SER A 755 -11.68 34.10 7.91
CA SER A 755 -11.49 35.42 7.28
C SER A 755 -10.07 35.93 7.43
N GLY A 756 -9.49 35.72 8.62
CA GLY A 756 -8.09 36.07 8.89
C GLY A 756 -7.11 35.22 8.07
N MET A 757 -7.36 33.92 7.93
CA MET A 757 -6.55 33.03 7.09
C MET A 757 -6.63 33.42 5.59
N LEU A 758 -7.83 33.73 5.11
CA LEU A 758 -8.03 34.19 3.72
C LEU A 758 -7.34 35.53 3.46
N PHE A 759 -7.42 36.46 4.42
CA PHE A 759 -6.74 37.74 4.32
C PHE A 759 -5.21 37.57 4.34
N ALA A 760 -4.66 36.85 5.32
CA ALA A 760 -3.21 36.65 5.45
C ALA A 760 -2.58 35.98 4.21
N ASN A 761 -3.33 35.08 3.56
CA ASN A 761 -2.92 34.41 2.34
C ASN A 761 -3.36 35.12 1.05
N ARG A 762 -3.84 36.37 1.15
CA ARG A 762 -4.25 37.19 0.02
C ARG A 762 -5.37 36.53 -0.84
N CYS A 763 -6.27 35.82 -0.19
CA CYS A 763 -7.39 35.13 -0.82
C CYS A 763 -8.76 35.71 -0.45
N SER A 764 -8.83 36.83 0.28
CA SER A 764 -10.11 37.51 0.52
C SER A 764 -10.69 38.08 -0.78
N TRP A 765 -12.00 38.29 -0.80
CA TRP A 765 -12.69 38.86 -1.96
C TRP A 765 -12.04 40.14 -2.51
N ALA A 766 -11.55 41.02 -1.64
CA ALA A 766 -10.88 42.26 -2.06
C ALA A 766 -9.53 41.99 -2.76
N HIS A 767 -8.74 40.99 -2.32
CA HIS A 767 -7.53 40.58 -3.03
C HIS A 767 -7.87 39.99 -4.41
N ILE A 768 -8.99 39.25 -4.53
CA ILE A 768 -9.46 38.70 -5.79
C ILE A 768 -9.87 39.82 -6.75
N VAL A 769 -10.52 40.87 -6.24
CA VAL A 769 -10.86 42.09 -7.00
C VAL A 769 -9.59 42.78 -7.50
N VAL A 770 -8.55 42.93 -6.66
CA VAL A 770 -7.24 43.46 -7.09
C VAL A 770 -6.64 42.61 -8.20
N ALA A 771 -6.62 41.29 -8.05
CA ALA A 771 -6.11 40.40 -9.08
C ALA A 771 -6.92 40.49 -10.39
N ALA A 772 -8.23 40.64 -10.29
CA ALA A 772 -9.10 40.87 -11.46
C ALA A 772 -8.79 42.21 -12.15
N ALA A 773 -8.58 43.28 -11.42
CA ALA A 773 -8.16 44.58 -11.96
C ALA A 773 -6.80 44.48 -12.68
N GLU A 774 -5.83 43.84 -12.05
CA GLU A 774 -4.50 43.65 -12.64
C GLU A 774 -4.53 42.89 -13.99
N VAL A 775 -5.33 41.81 -14.11
CA VAL A 775 -5.36 41.03 -15.35
C VAL A 775 -6.04 41.73 -16.53
N VAL A 776 -6.91 42.69 -16.25
CA VAL A 776 -7.54 43.54 -17.29
C VAL A 776 -6.87 44.92 -17.43
N GLY A 777 -5.84 45.20 -16.64
CA GLY A 777 -5.11 46.46 -16.68
C GLY A 777 -5.88 47.67 -16.12
N ALA A 778 -6.85 47.44 -15.21
CA ALA A 778 -7.60 48.45 -14.52
C ALA A 778 -6.94 48.87 -13.19
N ASP A 779 -7.27 50.09 -12.70
CA ASP A 779 -6.84 50.50 -11.38
C ASP A 779 -7.79 49.89 -10.32
N PRO A 780 -7.27 49.09 -9.37
CA PRO A 780 -8.07 48.47 -8.32
C PRO A 780 -8.86 49.47 -7.47
N GLN A 781 -8.40 50.71 -7.31
CA GLN A 781 -9.08 51.80 -6.57
C GLN A 781 -10.39 52.25 -7.21
N HIS A 782 -10.65 51.87 -8.48
CA HIS A 782 -11.93 52.07 -9.10
C HIS A 782 -13.00 51.07 -8.62
N TRP A 783 -12.58 49.91 -8.06
CA TRP A 783 -13.46 48.83 -7.61
C TRP A 783 -13.50 48.60 -6.11
N LEU A 784 -12.56 49.24 -5.37
CA LEU A 784 -12.46 49.19 -3.91
C LEU A 784 -12.57 50.61 -3.36
N ASP A 785 -13.27 50.80 -2.22
CA ASP A 785 -13.23 52.07 -1.54
C ASP A 785 -11.87 52.34 -0.85
N GLU A 786 -11.69 53.55 -0.36
CA GLU A 786 -10.42 54.01 0.25
C GLU A 786 -10.03 53.15 1.47
N GLN A 787 -11.01 52.72 2.28
CA GLN A 787 -10.74 51.90 3.47
C GLN A 787 -10.42 50.45 3.10
N GLU A 788 -11.14 49.87 2.14
CA GLU A 788 -10.90 48.50 1.60
C GLU A 788 -9.51 48.43 0.94
N TRP A 789 -9.16 49.44 0.13
CA TRP A 789 -7.84 49.53 -0.49
C TRP A 789 -6.73 49.64 0.53
N ALA A 790 -6.88 50.54 1.55
CA ALA A 790 -5.93 50.66 2.65
C ALA A 790 -5.77 49.32 3.42
N ALA A 791 -6.85 48.59 3.64
CA ALA A 791 -6.80 47.24 4.28
C ALA A 791 -5.97 46.26 3.45
N VAL A 792 -6.21 46.17 2.15
CA VAL A 792 -5.49 45.26 1.24
C VAL A 792 -3.98 45.63 1.19
N GLN A 793 -3.65 46.91 1.27
CA GLN A 793 -2.25 47.40 1.30
C GLN A 793 -1.57 47.24 2.68
N GLY A 794 -2.28 46.67 3.67
CA GLY A 794 -1.74 46.50 5.03
C GLY A 794 -1.63 47.82 5.83
N GLN A 795 -2.34 48.85 5.41
CA GLN A 795 -2.37 50.19 6.03
C GLN A 795 -3.70 50.47 6.76
N GLY A 796 -4.71 49.62 6.59
CA GLY A 796 -6.05 49.76 7.18
C GLY A 796 -6.43 48.56 8.06
N ASN A 797 -7.68 48.62 8.59
CA ASN A 797 -8.22 47.53 9.41
C ASN A 797 -8.79 46.42 8.52
N PRO A 798 -8.21 45.20 8.48
CA PRO A 798 -8.72 44.10 7.64
C PRO A 798 -10.13 43.61 8.03
N ALA A 799 -10.62 43.94 9.23
CA ALA A 799 -11.95 43.52 9.68
C ALA A 799 -13.10 44.10 8.83
N ILE A 800 -12.88 45.16 8.07
CA ILE A 800 -13.89 45.71 7.16
C ILE A 800 -14.18 44.83 5.96
N LEU A 801 -13.29 43.89 5.66
CA LEU A 801 -13.41 42.95 4.53
C LEU A 801 -14.13 41.63 4.93
N ARG A 802 -14.57 41.50 6.18
CA ARG A 802 -15.31 40.32 6.68
C ARG A 802 -16.73 40.19 6.14
#